data_6cb8a2dbb0bf52439e488cd3d14e71e6
#
_entry.id   6cb8a2dbb0bf52439e488cd3d14e71e6
#
_cell.length_a   1.000
_cell.length_b   1.000
_cell.length_c   1.000
_cell.angle_alpha   90.00
_cell.angle_beta   90.00
_cell.angle_gamma   90.00
#
_symmetry.space_group_name_H-M   'P 1'
#
loop_
_entity.id
_entity.type
_entity.pdbx_description
1 polymer ?
#
loop_
_entity_poly.entity_id
_entity_poly.type
_entity_poly.pdbx_seq_one_letter_code
_entity_poly.pdbx_strand_id
1 'polypeptide(L)'
;MLSNSMAPTAARWPRILSEHLVPVAEPLAVALEPAGEAAPRDVVCAAARALLDGASVASVTPPATWPAWLAPHQIPAAKRLSAIISRYGGALLADDVGLGKSYVALAVALARQQPFVLVVPAVLVSQWRGLLDRFGVTDTSIVTHESLSVQAYRPSPSSTVPYRLFVIDEAHRFRNPETNRYRALARLVVGSRVLLVTATPIHNRVADLLHLLRLFLRDHALAALGVPSLRNAARREADRSLAHAAVARVIVARSRERVQTAYDGGPVRMVFPRSTTAALRAGPAPDGLISDLAAGVAALRAGGGAAPLLRLMLLRRLGSSLPAFRAALARHDAYLDLAARAAAEGRALTPREFQRCFPRAAESDIQLVLFPLLLEHTANGSTPFGDDRKILARLRDLLPRAPARDPKVEALERLLTVRPSRAKTIVFTDAQPTARYLLQCLRHRRVAAVFGHVGRFASGDVSRQEVLRAFAPRAQGGTQPVTALQTDVLIATDLLSEGLNLQDAERVVHYDLPWSPARLAQRVGRIDRLGSSHASITTVTFLPPPALARALAIEERLATKVSAQQVAGTGGRLDWCDQLATLASASAGAPASSCAAAIAGDQACTILIVRIAKMVEAIVVEGETARTSPAAASRILAMAVAAEPAAVDRDLLQRAIDAAAPLIRSRLAAVQDARWRANDRDRFARRLIPWVLSAARRAARRGDGEQLTALDGLVSRLASGMTAGEELLLEDLLSRQQPLLVQDLLAWHHDLPPADAGDSQVDVELVAALLVRCRFRSCPSQPSSSTLTARSSTPSS
;
A
#
# COMPACT_ATOMS: atom_id res chain seq x y z
N MET A 1 64.83 11.12 25.21
CA MET A 1 63.45 11.47 25.44
C MET A 1 62.82 11.74 24.05
N LEU A 2 62.32 10.71 23.43
CA LEU A 2 61.46 10.81 22.23
C LEU A 2 60.08 10.37 22.67
N SER A 3 59.19 11.31 22.72
CA SER A 3 57.84 11.16 23.18
C SER A 3 57.09 10.16 22.29
N ASN A 4 56.59 9.14 22.90
CA ASN A 4 55.54 8.25 22.41
C ASN A 4 54.25 9.06 22.21
N SER A 5 54.14 9.80 21.15
CA SER A 5 52.88 10.32 20.69
C SER A 5 52.66 9.87 19.27
N MET A 6 51.62 9.22 19.06
CA MET A 6 51.05 8.77 17.78
C MET A 6 51.14 7.25 17.52
N ALA A 7 50.46 6.50 18.33
CA ALA A 7 49.64 5.45 17.81
C ALA A 7 48.24 6.07 17.53
N PRO A 8 48.11 6.83 16.44
CA PRO A 8 46.81 7.30 16.05
C PRO A 8 46.31 6.33 15.01
N THR A 9 45.12 6.10 14.96
CA THR A 9 44.43 5.76 13.76
C THR A 9 44.07 4.31 13.50
N ALA A 10 44.55 3.34 14.25
CA ALA A 10 43.95 1.99 14.22
C ALA A 10 42.48 2.01 14.70
N ALA A 11 42.11 2.97 15.53
CA ALA A 11 40.77 3.13 16.06
C ALA A 11 39.76 3.80 15.13
N ARG A 12 40.17 4.16 13.91
CA ARG A 12 39.30 4.86 12.95
C ARG A 12 39.18 4.20 11.59
N TRP A 13 39.36 2.91 11.53
CA TRP A 13 38.88 2.15 10.38
C TRP A 13 37.38 2.29 10.21
N PRO A 14 36.86 2.17 8.98
CA PRO A 14 35.43 2.21 8.75
C PRO A 14 34.71 1.37 9.79
N ARG A 15 33.80 1.99 10.55
CA ARG A 15 33.07 1.34 11.64
C ARG A 15 32.48 -0.01 11.22
N ILE A 16 32.04 -0.11 9.99
CA ILE A 16 31.52 -1.34 9.38
C ILE A 16 32.55 -2.49 9.36
N LEU A 17 33.83 -2.19 9.17
CA LEU A 17 34.87 -3.22 9.22
C LEU A 17 35.21 -3.62 10.65
N SER A 18 35.20 -2.69 11.61
CA SER A 18 35.46 -2.99 13.02
C SER A 18 34.26 -3.73 13.67
N GLU A 19 33.05 -3.39 13.33
CA GLU A 19 31.84 -4.08 13.82
C GLU A 19 31.74 -5.53 13.38
N HIS A 20 32.38 -5.87 12.28
CA HIS A 20 32.39 -7.25 11.77
C HIS A 20 33.31 -8.19 12.55
N LEU A 21 34.29 -7.63 13.22
CA LEU A 21 35.30 -8.37 13.96
C LEU A 21 34.99 -8.55 15.45
N VAL A 22 33.90 -7.86 15.93
CA VAL A 22 33.51 -7.99 17.33
C VAL A 22 32.31 -8.97 17.41
N PRO A 23 32.51 -10.21 17.85
CA PRO A 23 31.40 -11.06 18.27
C PRO A 23 30.62 -10.30 19.36
N VAL A 24 29.30 -10.50 19.39
CA VAL A 24 28.48 -10.02 20.53
C VAL A 24 29.18 -10.46 21.81
N ALA A 25 29.77 -9.51 22.53
CA ALA A 25 30.74 -9.79 23.58
C ALA A 25 30.11 -10.38 24.85
N GLU A 26 28.79 -10.28 24.99
CA GLU A 26 28.07 -10.80 26.15
C GLU A 26 27.22 -12.02 25.79
N PRO A 27 27.16 -13.05 26.64
CA PRO A 27 26.17 -14.12 26.52
C PRO A 27 24.77 -13.52 26.45
N LEU A 28 23.95 -13.95 25.51
CA LEU A 28 22.57 -13.49 25.38
C LEU A 28 21.77 -13.58 26.70
N ALA A 29 22.11 -14.51 27.56
CA ALA A 29 21.51 -14.66 28.88
C ALA A 29 21.70 -13.40 29.76
N VAL A 30 22.88 -12.76 29.72
CA VAL A 30 23.15 -11.53 30.48
C VAL A 30 22.45 -10.32 29.85
N ALA A 31 22.48 -10.23 28.52
CA ALA A 31 21.82 -9.13 27.79
C ALA A 31 20.28 -9.17 27.90
N LEU A 32 19.71 -10.33 28.22
CA LEU A 32 18.26 -10.54 28.34
C LEU A 32 17.79 -10.68 29.79
N GLU A 33 18.64 -10.42 30.77
CA GLU A 33 18.26 -10.41 32.16
C GLU A 33 17.43 -9.15 32.46
N PRO A 34 16.23 -9.26 33.08
CA PRO A 34 15.45 -8.11 33.46
C PRO A 34 16.10 -7.38 34.62
N ALA A 35 16.15 -6.06 34.56
CA ALA A 35 16.69 -5.21 35.65
C ALA A 35 15.85 -5.26 36.93
N GLY A 36 14.58 -5.67 36.86
CA GLY A 36 13.70 -5.78 38.03
C GLY A 36 12.32 -6.37 37.71
N GLU A 37 11.53 -6.53 38.73
CA GLU A 37 10.13 -6.93 38.66
C GLU A 37 9.21 -5.70 38.75
N ALA A 38 8.10 -5.71 38.00
CA ALA A 38 7.10 -4.65 38.00
C ALA A 38 5.69 -5.22 37.98
N ALA A 39 4.69 -4.38 38.27
CA ALA A 39 3.30 -4.82 38.14
C ALA A 39 2.95 -5.26 36.70
N PRO A 40 2.13 -6.31 36.54
CA PRO A 40 1.77 -6.81 35.20
C PRO A 40 1.27 -5.72 34.26
N ARG A 41 0.49 -4.77 34.78
CA ARG A 41 -0.05 -3.64 33.99
C ARG A 41 1.06 -2.72 33.47
N ASP A 42 2.10 -2.50 34.24
CA ASP A 42 3.23 -1.63 33.85
C ASP A 42 4.11 -2.33 32.82
N VAL A 43 4.36 -3.64 33.01
CA VAL A 43 5.06 -4.48 32.03
C VAL A 43 4.30 -4.53 30.70
N VAL A 44 2.98 -4.70 30.74
CA VAL A 44 2.12 -4.67 29.54
C VAL A 44 2.22 -3.33 28.83
N CYS A 45 2.19 -2.23 29.58
CA CYS A 45 2.29 -0.89 29.03
C CYS A 45 3.67 -0.65 28.38
N ALA A 46 4.76 -1.05 29.05
CA ALA A 46 6.11 -0.97 28.52
C ALA A 46 6.27 -1.81 27.25
N ALA A 47 5.79 -3.06 27.28
CA ALA A 47 5.79 -3.97 26.13
C ALA A 47 5.02 -3.38 24.93
N ALA A 48 3.81 -2.87 25.18
CA ALA A 48 2.98 -2.28 24.13
C ALA A 48 3.61 -1.02 23.52
N ARG A 49 4.17 -0.15 24.36
CA ARG A 49 4.89 1.05 23.90
C ARG A 49 6.10 0.69 23.07
N ALA A 50 6.89 -0.26 23.52
CA ALA A 50 8.09 -0.70 22.80
C ALA A 50 7.74 -1.33 21.45
N LEU A 51 6.74 -2.21 21.39
CA LEU A 51 6.29 -2.84 20.15
C LEU A 51 5.71 -1.84 19.14
N LEU A 52 5.15 -0.74 19.61
CA LEU A 52 4.70 0.37 18.77
C LEU A 52 5.81 1.39 18.48
N ASP A 53 7.05 1.08 18.85
CA ASP A 53 8.19 2.00 18.82
C ASP A 53 7.99 3.26 19.70
N GLY A 54 7.11 3.17 20.69
CA GLY A 54 6.75 4.25 21.60
C GLY A 54 7.82 4.63 22.61
N ALA A 55 8.98 3.94 22.65
CA ALA A 55 10.15 4.41 23.39
C ALA A 55 10.63 5.78 22.88
N SER A 56 10.24 6.16 21.66
CA SER A 56 10.53 7.45 21.04
C SER A 56 9.45 8.51 21.30
N VAL A 57 8.34 8.18 21.98
CA VAL A 57 7.26 9.14 22.32
C VAL A 57 7.77 10.23 23.27
N ALA A 58 8.85 9.97 24.01
CA ALA A 58 9.50 11.00 24.84
C ALA A 58 10.24 12.06 24.02
N SER A 59 10.59 11.78 22.76
CA SER A 59 11.35 12.71 21.90
C SER A 59 10.50 13.46 20.88
N VAL A 60 9.29 13.00 20.61
CA VAL A 60 8.31 13.73 19.80
C VAL A 60 7.29 14.29 20.78
N THR A 61 7.44 15.54 21.14
CA THR A 61 6.39 16.27 21.85
C THR A 61 5.18 16.27 20.91
N PRO A 62 4.12 15.47 21.17
CA PRO A 62 2.90 15.63 20.40
C PRO A 62 2.43 17.08 20.61
N PRO A 63 1.78 17.70 19.66
CA PRO A 63 1.20 19.00 19.88
C PRO A 63 0.37 18.89 21.17
N ALA A 64 0.51 19.86 22.07
CA ALA A 64 -0.18 19.85 23.38
C ALA A 64 -1.68 19.60 23.18
N THR A 65 -2.23 20.01 22.04
CA THR A 65 -3.62 19.77 21.63
C THR A 65 -3.67 19.51 20.11
N TRP A 66 -4.40 18.48 19.72
CA TRP A 66 -4.75 18.28 18.31
C TRP A 66 -5.81 19.30 17.89
N PRO A 67 -5.85 19.68 16.58
CA PRO A 67 -6.85 20.63 16.10
C PRO A 67 -8.28 20.22 16.49
N ALA A 68 -9.08 21.18 16.96
CA ALA A 68 -10.46 20.93 17.42
C ALA A 68 -11.38 20.32 16.33
N TRP A 69 -11.05 20.51 15.05
CA TRP A 69 -11.79 19.94 13.94
C TRP A 69 -11.47 18.46 13.66
N LEU A 70 -10.44 17.91 14.32
CA LEU A 70 -10.06 16.50 14.17
C LEU A 70 -11.01 15.65 15.03
N ALA A 71 -11.71 14.74 14.40
CA ALA A 71 -12.66 13.88 15.10
C ALA A 71 -11.95 12.94 16.11
N PRO A 72 -12.61 12.57 17.24
CA PRO A 72 -12.01 11.75 18.30
C PRO A 72 -11.37 10.45 17.76
N HIS A 73 -12.01 9.75 16.82
CA HIS A 73 -11.48 8.53 16.22
C HIS A 73 -10.24 8.74 15.35
N GLN A 74 -9.96 9.96 14.91
CA GLN A 74 -8.83 10.29 14.05
C GLN A 74 -7.56 10.58 14.86
N ILE A 75 -7.71 11.03 16.11
CA ILE A 75 -6.61 11.39 16.99
C ILE A 75 -5.61 10.22 17.21
N PRO A 76 -6.05 8.99 17.52
CA PRO A 76 -5.11 7.87 17.69
C PRO A 76 -4.30 7.57 16.43
N ALA A 77 -4.92 7.66 15.24
CA ALA A 77 -4.20 7.50 13.98
C ALA A 77 -3.16 8.60 13.76
N ALA A 78 -3.53 9.86 14.01
CA ALA A 78 -2.62 10.99 13.85
C ALA A 78 -1.41 10.89 14.81
N LYS A 79 -1.63 10.51 16.06
CA LYS A 79 -0.57 10.25 17.05
C LYS A 79 0.38 9.16 16.55
N ARG A 80 -0.17 8.02 16.10
CA ARG A 80 0.63 6.89 15.65
C ARG A 80 1.40 7.22 14.38
N LEU A 81 0.79 7.87 13.38
CA LEU A 81 1.47 8.30 12.17
C LEU A 81 2.63 9.25 12.47
N SER A 82 2.44 10.21 13.40
CA SER A 82 3.50 11.13 13.79
C SER A 82 4.70 10.39 14.41
N ALA A 83 4.46 9.40 15.26
CA ALA A 83 5.50 8.56 15.85
C ALA A 83 6.23 7.73 14.78
N ILE A 84 5.49 7.08 13.87
CA ILE A 84 6.05 6.28 12.78
C ILE A 84 6.92 7.16 11.86
N ILE A 85 6.43 8.32 11.43
CA ILE A 85 7.18 9.24 10.56
C ILE A 85 8.47 9.69 11.23
N SER A 86 8.45 9.98 12.54
CA SER A 86 9.64 10.39 13.28
C SER A 86 10.67 9.25 13.35
N ARG A 87 10.20 8.01 13.51
CA ARG A 87 11.07 6.84 13.67
C ARG A 87 11.62 6.31 12.35
N TYR A 88 10.76 6.18 11.33
CA TYR A 88 11.09 5.48 10.09
C TYR A 88 11.29 6.41 8.88
N GLY A 89 11.16 7.72 9.06
CA GLY A 89 11.23 8.67 7.96
C GLY A 89 9.94 8.79 7.15
N GLY A 90 8.98 7.90 7.35
CA GLY A 90 7.68 7.95 6.68
C GLY A 90 6.69 6.96 7.24
N ALA A 91 5.44 7.08 6.82
CA ALA A 91 4.33 6.21 7.21
C ALA A 91 3.33 6.04 6.06
N LEU A 92 2.50 5.00 6.16
CA LEU A 92 1.38 4.75 5.25
C LEU A 92 0.06 4.81 6.04
N LEU A 93 -0.83 5.72 5.66
CA LEU A 93 -2.22 5.76 6.13
C LEU A 93 -3.11 5.01 5.14
N ALA A 94 -3.63 3.86 5.57
CA ALA A 94 -4.42 2.94 4.76
C ALA A 94 -5.82 2.67 5.36
N ASP A 95 -6.36 3.60 6.13
CA ASP A 95 -7.71 3.54 6.69
C ASP A 95 -8.77 3.30 5.61
N ASP A 96 -9.86 2.67 5.97
CA ASP A 96 -11.01 2.48 5.08
C ASP A 96 -11.51 3.80 4.50
N VAL A 97 -12.18 3.69 3.35
CA VAL A 97 -12.81 4.85 2.71
C VAL A 97 -13.89 5.43 3.65
N GLY A 98 -13.94 6.74 3.79
CA GLY A 98 -14.94 7.43 4.63
C GLY A 98 -14.48 7.75 6.05
N LEU A 99 -13.32 7.25 6.52
CA LEU A 99 -12.77 7.58 7.85
C LEU A 99 -12.03 8.95 7.90
N GLY A 100 -12.02 9.69 6.80
CA GLY A 100 -11.47 11.05 6.76
C GLY A 100 -9.94 11.12 6.71
N LYS A 101 -9.31 10.27 5.90
CA LYS A 101 -7.84 10.22 5.72
C LYS A 101 -7.20 11.58 5.43
N SER A 102 -7.83 12.42 4.61
CA SER A 102 -7.30 13.75 4.26
C SER A 102 -7.22 14.66 5.50
N TYR A 103 -8.19 14.58 6.42
CA TYR A 103 -8.14 15.32 7.69
C TYR A 103 -7.02 14.82 8.60
N VAL A 104 -6.87 13.50 8.72
CA VAL A 104 -5.77 12.90 9.50
C VAL A 104 -4.43 13.33 8.92
N ALA A 105 -4.26 13.25 7.60
CA ALA A 105 -3.02 13.63 6.92
C ALA A 105 -2.69 15.11 7.11
N LEU A 106 -3.68 15.99 7.01
CA LEU A 106 -3.52 17.43 7.25
C LEU A 106 -3.15 17.72 8.71
N ALA A 107 -3.82 17.06 9.67
CA ALA A 107 -3.50 17.22 11.09
C ALA A 107 -2.06 16.79 11.41
N VAL A 108 -1.59 15.67 10.85
CA VAL A 108 -0.21 15.20 10.99
C VAL A 108 0.78 16.19 10.37
N ALA A 109 0.45 16.78 9.22
CA ALA A 109 1.31 17.77 8.57
C ALA A 109 1.42 19.06 9.41
N LEU A 110 0.30 19.58 9.90
CA LEU A 110 0.26 20.78 10.73
C LEU A 110 0.94 20.60 12.08
N ALA A 111 0.84 19.40 12.68
CA ALA A 111 1.48 19.09 13.97
C ALA A 111 3.00 19.22 13.92
N ARG A 112 3.62 19.19 12.75
CA ARG A 112 5.07 19.33 12.58
C ARG A 112 5.54 20.78 12.51
N GLN A 113 4.64 21.75 12.39
CA GLN A 113 4.94 23.18 12.35
C GLN A 113 6.03 23.54 11.31
N GLN A 114 6.04 22.83 10.19
CA GLN A 114 6.98 23.01 9.08
C GLN A 114 6.23 23.02 7.76
N PRO A 115 6.74 23.73 6.75
CA PRO A 115 6.18 23.69 5.40
C PRO A 115 6.13 22.26 4.87
N PHE A 116 5.05 21.92 4.22
CA PHE A 116 4.87 20.59 3.62
C PHE A 116 4.43 20.68 2.16
N VAL A 117 4.56 19.58 1.45
CA VAL A 117 4.19 19.46 0.04
C VAL A 117 3.09 18.43 -0.11
N LEU A 118 2.02 18.81 -0.81
CA LEU A 118 0.95 17.88 -1.18
C LEU A 118 1.21 17.35 -2.59
N VAL A 119 1.27 16.03 -2.72
CA VAL A 119 1.35 15.33 -4.01
C VAL A 119 0.03 14.64 -4.26
N VAL A 120 -0.77 15.18 -5.18
CA VAL A 120 -2.17 14.77 -5.36
C VAL A 120 -2.53 14.58 -6.84
N PRO A 121 -3.52 13.75 -7.17
CA PRO A 121 -4.10 13.74 -8.52
C PRO A 121 -4.67 15.12 -8.90
N ALA A 122 -4.55 15.53 -10.16
CA ALA A 122 -5.06 16.82 -10.63
C ALA A 122 -6.55 17.01 -10.31
N VAL A 123 -7.34 15.93 -10.31
CA VAL A 123 -8.78 15.96 -9.98
C VAL A 123 -9.05 16.33 -8.52
N LEU A 124 -8.10 16.15 -7.61
CA LEU A 124 -8.24 16.44 -6.17
C LEU A 124 -7.68 17.80 -5.76
N VAL A 125 -7.02 18.52 -6.66
CA VAL A 125 -6.39 19.82 -6.34
C VAL A 125 -7.40 20.82 -5.77
N SER A 126 -8.58 20.94 -6.38
CA SER A 126 -9.62 21.85 -5.90
C SER A 126 -10.16 21.47 -4.52
N GLN A 127 -10.30 20.18 -4.25
CA GLN A 127 -10.73 19.67 -2.95
C GLN A 127 -9.69 19.95 -1.86
N TRP A 128 -8.41 19.70 -2.15
CA TRP A 128 -7.33 19.99 -1.20
C TRP A 128 -7.17 21.48 -0.96
N ARG A 129 -7.28 22.32 -2.01
CA ARG A 129 -7.28 23.78 -1.83
C ARG A 129 -8.42 24.22 -0.93
N GLY A 130 -9.64 23.77 -1.19
CA GLY A 130 -10.79 24.10 -0.32
C GLY A 130 -10.60 23.60 1.13
N LEU A 131 -9.89 22.49 1.35
CA LEU A 131 -9.56 22.03 2.70
C LEU A 131 -8.50 22.92 3.35
N LEU A 132 -7.45 23.30 2.63
CA LEU A 132 -6.41 24.23 3.10
C LEU A 132 -7.00 25.59 3.44
N ASP A 133 -7.80 26.16 2.55
CA ASP A 133 -8.47 27.47 2.73
C ASP A 133 -9.37 27.43 3.97
N ARG A 134 -10.14 26.34 4.14
CA ARG A 134 -11.03 26.17 5.31
C ARG A 134 -10.28 26.23 6.64
N PHE A 135 -9.05 25.77 6.69
CA PHE A 135 -8.24 25.73 7.91
C PHE A 135 -7.13 26.80 7.93
N GLY A 136 -7.13 27.73 6.99
CA GLY A 136 -6.20 28.88 6.94
C GLY A 136 -4.75 28.46 6.68
N VAL A 137 -4.53 27.39 5.93
CA VAL A 137 -3.18 26.88 5.63
C VAL A 137 -2.69 27.48 4.32
N THR A 138 -1.69 28.37 4.40
CA THR A 138 -1.15 29.10 3.25
C THR A 138 0.21 28.62 2.77
N ASP A 139 1.05 28.09 3.66
CA ASP A 139 2.44 27.70 3.36
C ASP A 139 2.51 26.22 2.90
N THR A 140 1.88 25.93 1.76
CA THR A 140 1.82 24.58 1.20
C THR A 140 1.91 24.61 -0.31
N SER A 141 2.85 23.82 -0.86
CA SER A 141 2.97 23.60 -2.30
C SER A 141 2.17 22.39 -2.73
N ILE A 142 1.50 22.45 -3.88
CA ILE A 142 0.76 21.33 -4.47
C ILE A 142 1.44 20.90 -5.76
N VAL A 143 1.82 19.62 -5.82
CA VAL A 143 2.39 18.95 -7.01
C VAL A 143 1.37 17.92 -7.50
N THR A 144 1.12 17.86 -8.81
CA THR A 144 0.18 16.89 -9.35
C THR A 144 0.88 15.60 -9.78
N HIS A 145 0.17 14.46 -9.69
CA HIS A 145 0.67 13.18 -10.20
C HIS A 145 0.99 13.24 -11.69
N GLU A 146 0.20 14.01 -12.41
CA GLU A 146 0.31 14.20 -13.86
C GLU A 146 1.60 14.96 -14.22
N SER A 147 1.96 15.99 -13.44
CA SER A 147 3.22 16.72 -13.64
C SER A 147 4.45 15.84 -13.43
N LEU A 148 4.40 14.92 -12.46
CA LEU A 148 5.46 13.94 -12.23
C LEU A 148 5.59 12.89 -13.34
N SER A 149 4.57 12.75 -14.18
CA SER A 149 4.58 11.80 -15.31
C SER A 149 5.29 12.36 -16.54
N VAL A 150 5.53 13.67 -16.60
CA VAL A 150 6.21 14.33 -17.71
C VAL A 150 7.72 14.10 -17.59
N GLN A 151 8.35 13.62 -18.66
CA GLN A 151 9.77 13.25 -18.69
C GLN A 151 10.73 14.40 -18.37
N ALA A 152 10.28 15.64 -18.52
CA ALA A 152 11.06 16.86 -18.26
C ALA A 152 10.98 17.37 -16.82
N TYR A 153 10.22 16.70 -15.94
CA TYR A 153 10.15 17.15 -14.55
C TYR A 153 11.49 16.91 -13.86
N ARG A 154 12.22 17.99 -13.63
CA ARG A 154 13.42 18.01 -12.80
C ARG A 154 13.10 18.80 -11.54
N PRO A 155 13.15 18.20 -10.35
CA PRO A 155 13.06 18.96 -9.12
C PRO A 155 14.23 19.96 -9.11
N SER A 156 13.94 21.23 -8.81
CA SER A 156 14.99 22.23 -8.67
C SER A 156 15.90 21.86 -7.51
N PRO A 157 17.22 21.77 -7.68
CA PRO A 157 18.14 21.46 -6.60
C PRO A 157 18.21 22.53 -5.50
N SER A 158 17.59 23.68 -5.72
CA SER A 158 17.75 24.86 -4.85
C SER A 158 16.88 24.86 -3.59
N SER A 159 16.13 23.84 -3.28
CA SER A 159 15.44 23.78 -1.99
C SER A 159 16.30 23.09 -0.94
N THR A 160 17.30 23.78 -0.47
CA THR A 160 18.16 23.44 0.66
C THR A 160 17.44 23.45 2.02
N VAL A 161 16.12 23.22 2.05
CA VAL A 161 15.39 23.08 3.30
C VAL A 161 15.33 21.59 3.64
N PRO A 162 16.20 21.09 4.51
CA PRO A 162 16.15 19.73 4.97
C PRO A 162 14.86 19.55 5.77
N TYR A 163 14.22 18.37 5.60
CA TYR A 163 13.10 17.89 6.43
C TYR A 163 11.68 18.42 6.12
N ARG A 164 11.37 18.69 4.86
CA ARG A 164 9.97 18.84 4.45
C ARG A 164 9.20 17.52 4.59
N LEU A 165 7.92 17.62 4.92
CA LEU A 165 7.00 16.49 4.85
C LEU A 165 6.33 16.49 3.46
N PHE A 166 6.36 15.35 2.78
CA PHE A 166 5.54 15.10 1.59
C PHE A 166 4.32 14.28 1.98
N VAL A 167 3.15 14.80 1.74
CA VAL A 167 1.87 14.09 1.89
C VAL A 167 1.43 13.67 0.49
N ILE A 168 1.39 12.36 0.23
CA ILE A 168 1.10 11.79 -1.09
C ILE A 168 -0.25 11.11 -1.02
N ASP A 169 -1.27 11.79 -1.54
CA ASP A 169 -2.63 11.24 -1.60
C ASP A 169 -2.79 10.33 -2.81
N GLU A 170 -3.65 9.32 -2.70
CA GLU A 170 -3.82 8.23 -3.66
C GLU A 170 -2.48 7.59 -4.06
N ALA A 171 -1.66 7.32 -3.04
CA ALA A 171 -0.29 6.83 -3.17
C ALA A 171 -0.17 5.53 -3.97
N HIS A 172 -1.24 4.71 -4.05
CA HIS A 172 -1.27 3.49 -4.84
C HIS A 172 -0.94 3.70 -6.33
N ARG A 173 -1.05 4.95 -6.84
CA ARG A 173 -0.67 5.30 -8.21
C ARG A 173 0.84 5.23 -8.46
N PHE A 174 1.65 5.21 -7.39
CA PHE A 174 3.12 5.10 -7.43
C PHE A 174 3.64 3.69 -7.16
N ARG A 175 2.81 2.65 -7.26
CA ARG A 175 3.18 1.26 -6.98
C ARG A 175 4.17 0.62 -7.96
N ASN A 176 4.28 1.16 -9.19
CA ASN A 176 5.17 0.62 -10.20
C ASN A 176 6.46 1.46 -10.33
N PRO A 177 7.64 0.91 -9.92
CA PRO A 177 8.91 1.63 -9.94
C PRO A 177 9.44 1.97 -11.35
N GLU A 178 8.93 1.30 -12.39
CA GLU A 178 9.35 1.55 -13.77
C GLU A 178 8.70 2.79 -14.39
N THR A 179 7.70 3.38 -13.72
CA THR A 179 7.00 4.55 -14.26
C THR A 179 7.77 5.84 -14.00
N ASN A 180 7.70 6.79 -14.98
CA ASN A 180 8.32 8.11 -14.84
C ASN A 180 7.84 8.83 -13.57
N ARG A 181 6.55 8.73 -13.22
CA ARG A 181 5.98 9.34 -12.02
C ARG A 181 6.59 8.81 -10.73
N TYR A 182 6.83 7.48 -10.64
CA TYR A 182 7.49 6.89 -9.47
C TYR A 182 8.93 7.38 -9.37
N ARG A 183 9.69 7.31 -10.47
CA ARG A 183 11.09 7.76 -10.51
C ARG A 183 11.24 9.25 -10.18
N ALA A 184 10.33 10.10 -10.69
CA ALA A 184 10.32 11.52 -10.35
C ALA A 184 10.01 11.75 -8.87
N LEU A 185 8.97 11.09 -8.33
CA LEU A 185 8.60 11.19 -6.91
C LEU A 185 9.74 10.68 -6.02
N ALA A 186 10.32 9.53 -6.33
CA ALA A 186 11.39 8.93 -5.53
C ALA A 186 12.59 9.89 -5.39
N ARG A 187 12.99 10.59 -6.49
CA ARG A 187 14.04 11.61 -6.42
C ARG A 187 13.61 12.84 -5.61
N LEU A 188 12.36 13.27 -5.76
CA LEU A 188 11.82 14.46 -5.10
C LEU A 188 11.77 14.32 -3.58
N VAL A 189 11.47 13.13 -3.06
CA VAL A 189 11.30 12.88 -1.62
C VAL A 189 12.59 12.51 -0.89
N VAL A 190 13.72 12.46 -1.61
CA VAL A 190 15.02 12.17 -0.98
C VAL A 190 15.31 13.17 0.12
N GLY A 191 15.65 12.67 1.31
CA GLY A 191 15.95 13.50 2.47
C GLY A 191 14.74 14.12 3.18
N SER A 192 13.55 13.83 2.71
CA SER A 192 12.31 14.34 3.31
C SER A 192 11.57 13.26 4.09
N ARG A 193 10.63 13.67 4.92
CA ARG A 193 9.65 12.78 5.54
C ARG A 193 8.50 12.52 4.58
N VAL A 194 7.92 11.32 4.63
CA VAL A 194 6.89 10.90 3.67
C VAL A 194 5.66 10.36 4.39
N LEU A 195 4.49 10.90 4.09
CA LEU A 195 3.20 10.35 4.49
C LEU A 195 2.45 9.89 3.25
N LEU A 196 2.37 8.58 3.05
CA LEU A 196 1.58 7.97 1.99
C LEU A 196 0.13 7.83 2.46
N VAL A 197 -0.82 8.22 1.63
CA VAL A 197 -2.25 8.13 1.93
C VAL A 197 -2.94 7.35 0.80
N THR A 198 -3.61 6.26 1.15
CA THR A 198 -4.42 5.49 0.20
C THR A 198 -5.39 4.59 0.94
N ALA A 199 -6.54 4.30 0.35
CA ALA A 199 -7.43 3.26 0.87
C ALA A 199 -7.04 1.86 0.43
N THR A 200 -6.16 1.73 -0.56
CA THR A 200 -5.84 0.47 -1.24
C THR A 200 -4.35 0.37 -1.52
N PRO A 201 -3.52 0.13 -0.48
CA PRO A 201 -2.07 0.06 -0.64
C PRO A 201 -1.63 -1.14 -1.49
N ILE A 202 -2.44 -2.20 -1.52
CA ILE A 202 -2.24 -3.37 -2.38
C ILE A 202 -3.30 -3.36 -3.45
N HIS A 203 -2.87 -3.19 -4.68
CA HIS A 203 -3.78 -3.17 -5.82
C HIS A 203 -3.84 -4.54 -6.52
N ASN A 204 -2.68 -5.13 -6.80
CA ASN A 204 -2.56 -6.41 -7.49
C ASN A 204 -1.70 -7.41 -6.74
N ARG A 205 -0.63 -6.98 -6.08
CA ARG A 205 0.38 -7.84 -5.44
C ARG A 205 0.93 -7.18 -4.18
N VAL A 206 1.41 -7.98 -3.24
CA VAL A 206 2.14 -7.48 -2.04
C VAL A 206 3.36 -6.64 -2.44
N ALA A 207 4.00 -6.95 -3.57
CA ALA A 207 5.10 -6.17 -4.11
C ALA A 207 4.74 -4.69 -4.32
N ASP A 208 3.49 -4.37 -4.67
CA ASP A 208 3.00 -2.99 -4.85
C ASP A 208 3.20 -2.18 -3.56
N LEU A 209 2.90 -2.78 -2.41
CA LEU A 209 3.11 -2.17 -1.10
C LEU A 209 4.60 -1.96 -0.80
N LEU A 210 5.43 -2.96 -1.03
CA LEU A 210 6.87 -2.86 -0.76
C LEU A 210 7.54 -1.79 -1.61
N HIS A 211 7.12 -1.62 -2.87
CA HIS A 211 7.60 -0.53 -3.72
C HIS A 211 7.21 0.85 -3.17
N LEU A 212 6.00 1.01 -2.65
CA LEU A 212 5.57 2.27 -2.01
C LEU A 212 6.42 2.58 -0.78
N LEU A 213 6.67 1.59 0.08
CA LEU A 213 7.44 1.78 1.30
C LEU A 213 8.91 2.13 1.02
N ARG A 214 9.48 1.68 -0.10
CA ARG A 214 10.85 2.04 -0.52
C ARG A 214 11.02 3.51 -0.91
N LEU A 215 9.96 4.29 -1.01
CA LEU A 215 10.07 5.74 -1.14
C LEU A 215 10.71 6.40 0.11
N PHE A 216 10.56 5.79 1.29
CA PHE A 216 11.12 6.32 2.54
C PHE A 216 11.90 5.29 3.35
N LEU A 217 11.62 4.00 3.22
CA LEU A 217 12.39 2.96 3.87
C LEU A 217 13.61 2.58 3.02
N ARG A 218 14.75 2.44 3.68
CA ARG A 218 15.94 1.86 3.09
C ARG A 218 15.75 0.37 2.86
N ASP A 219 16.47 -0.20 1.91
CA ASP A 219 16.28 -1.60 1.51
C ASP A 219 16.46 -2.59 2.68
N HIS A 220 17.38 -2.32 3.60
CA HIS A 220 17.68 -3.18 4.76
C HIS A 220 17.04 -2.72 6.08
N ALA A 221 16.12 -1.74 6.04
CA ALA A 221 15.55 -1.14 7.25
C ALA A 221 14.83 -2.14 8.17
N LEU A 222 14.34 -3.25 7.64
CA LEU A 222 13.58 -4.26 8.38
C LEU A 222 14.36 -5.58 8.56
N ALA A 223 15.70 -5.55 8.42
CA ALA A 223 16.53 -6.76 8.54
C ALA A 223 16.42 -7.42 9.92
N ALA A 224 16.35 -6.62 11.00
CA ALA A 224 16.16 -7.12 12.36
C ALA A 224 14.83 -7.86 12.58
N LEU A 225 13.85 -7.63 11.72
CA LEU A 225 12.57 -8.34 11.71
C LEU A 225 12.55 -9.54 10.75
N GLY A 226 13.71 -9.94 10.25
CA GLY A 226 13.85 -11.06 9.33
C GLY A 226 13.58 -10.75 7.87
N VAL A 227 13.55 -9.47 7.49
CA VAL A 227 13.41 -9.02 6.10
C VAL A 227 14.71 -8.36 5.63
N PRO A 228 15.67 -9.13 5.15
CA PRO A 228 17.01 -8.63 4.83
C PRO A 228 17.03 -7.62 3.67
N SER A 229 16.05 -7.67 2.78
CA SER A 229 15.92 -6.73 1.65
C SER A 229 14.46 -6.61 1.21
N LEU A 230 13.93 -5.40 1.23
CA LEU A 230 12.59 -5.07 0.74
C LEU A 230 12.48 -5.31 -0.77
N ARG A 231 13.55 -5.02 -1.54
CA ARG A 231 13.62 -5.25 -2.98
C ARG A 231 13.49 -6.73 -3.31
N ASN A 232 14.23 -7.57 -2.60
CA ASN A 232 14.20 -9.02 -2.81
C ASN A 232 12.85 -9.60 -2.37
N ALA A 233 12.30 -9.14 -1.24
CA ALA A 233 10.96 -9.52 -0.79
C ALA A 233 9.86 -9.15 -1.80
N ALA A 234 10.00 -8.03 -2.52
CA ALA A 234 9.08 -7.67 -3.59
C ALA A 234 9.14 -8.63 -4.80
N ARG A 235 10.30 -9.25 -5.05
CA ARG A 235 10.52 -10.17 -6.17
C ARG A 235 10.17 -11.63 -5.85
N ARG A 236 10.38 -12.08 -4.62
CA ARG A 236 10.22 -13.48 -4.20
C ARG A 236 8.94 -13.67 -3.40
N GLU A 237 8.14 -14.66 -3.78
CA GLU A 237 6.85 -14.94 -3.14
C GLU A 237 7.01 -15.50 -1.72
N ALA A 238 8.03 -16.32 -1.49
CA ALA A 238 8.32 -16.93 -0.18
C ALA A 238 8.64 -15.89 0.92
N ASP A 239 9.26 -14.76 0.54
CA ASP A 239 9.67 -13.72 1.50
C ASP A 239 8.54 -12.74 1.85
N ARG A 240 7.38 -12.85 1.18
CA ARG A 240 6.28 -11.87 1.29
C ARG A 240 5.52 -11.94 2.60
N SER A 241 5.35 -13.12 3.18
CA SER A 241 4.63 -13.27 4.45
C SER A 241 5.37 -12.64 5.62
N LEU A 242 6.71 -12.84 5.68
CA LEU A 242 7.58 -12.22 6.67
C LEU A 242 7.62 -10.69 6.48
N ALA A 243 7.79 -10.24 5.24
CA ALA A 243 7.77 -8.82 4.91
C ALA A 243 6.46 -8.16 5.33
N HIS A 244 5.34 -8.85 5.18
CA HIS A 244 4.03 -8.35 5.55
C HIS A 244 3.90 -8.07 7.05
N ALA A 245 4.32 -9.00 7.92
CA ALA A 245 4.30 -8.81 9.37
C ALA A 245 5.20 -7.64 9.80
N ALA A 246 6.35 -7.49 9.15
CA ALA A 246 7.31 -6.44 9.45
C ALA A 246 6.81 -5.05 9.02
N VAL A 247 6.20 -4.92 7.83
CA VAL A 247 5.70 -3.63 7.32
C VAL A 247 4.46 -3.11 8.06
N ALA A 248 3.76 -3.97 8.81
CA ALA A 248 2.64 -3.57 9.66
C ALA A 248 2.99 -2.42 10.63
N ARG A 249 4.26 -2.29 11.01
CA ARG A 249 4.75 -1.24 11.91
C ARG A 249 4.72 0.16 11.31
N VAL A 250 4.85 0.28 9.99
CA VAL A 250 4.87 1.56 9.27
C VAL A 250 3.51 1.89 8.63
N ILE A 251 2.48 1.09 8.94
CA ILE A 251 1.14 1.22 8.38
C ILE A 251 0.12 1.51 9.48
N VAL A 252 -0.75 2.46 9.24
CA VAL A 252 -1.99 2.67 10.00
C VAL A 252 -3.14 2.32 9.08
N ALA A 253 -3.86 1.23 9.40
CA ALA A 253 -4.99 0.75 8.62
C ALA A 253 -6.12 0.32 9.56
N ARG A 254 -7.21 1.05 9.57
CA ARG A 254 -8.37 0.78 10.42
C ARG A 254 -9.61 0.54 9.58
N SER A 255 -10.39 -0.47 9.96
CA SER A 255 -11.69 -0.70 9.34
C SER A 255 -12.77 0.18 9.97
N ARG A 256 -13.83 0.45 9.21
CA ARG A 256 -14.99 1.19 9.70
C ARG A 256 -15.66 0.49 10.87
N GLU A 257 -15.84 -0.83 10.74
CA GLU A 257 -16.48 -1.66 11.74
C GLU A 257 -15.80 -1.52 13.11
N ARG A 258 -14.47 -1.57 13.14
CA ARG A 258 -13.70 -1.39 14.38
C ARG A 258 -13.81 0.00 14.95
N VAL A 259 -13.71 1.03 14.09
CA VAL A 259 -13.85 2.40 14.54
C VAL A 259 -15.26 2.60 15.12
N GLN A 260 -16.28 2.06 14.49
CA GLN A 260 -17.65 2.11 14.98
C GLN A 260 -17.80 1.41 16.34
N THR A 261 -17.31 0.15 16.44
CA THR A 261 -17.38 -0.63 17.70
C THR A 261 -16.60 0.05 18.84
N ALA A 262 -15.45 0.64 18.56
CA ALA A 262 -14.63 1.31 19.57
C ALA A 262 -15.29 2.59 20.12
N TYR A 263 -16.24 3.17 19.38
CA TYR A 263 -16.95 4.39 19.77
C TYR A 263 -18.45 4.17 20.06
N ASP A 264 -18.96 2.93 19.94
CA ASP A 264 -20.33 2.58 20.38
C ASP A 264 -20.40 2.70 21.91
N GLY A 265 -21.32 3.55 22.39
CA GLY A 265 -21.49 3.85 23.82
C GLY A 265 -20.81 5.15 24.29
N GLY A 266 -20.03 5.82 23.44
CA GLY A 266 -19.45 7.13 23.73
C GLY A 266 -20.42 8.31 23.49
N PRO A 267 -20.06 9.53 23.93
CA PRO A 267 -20.90 10.72 23.74
C PRO A 267 -21.09 11.12 22.27
N VAL A 268 -20.27 10.62 21.38
CA VAL A 268 -20.35 10.86 19.92
C VAL A 268 -20.67 9.55 19.22
N ARG A 269 -21.92 9.37 18.84
CA ARG A 269 -22.36 8.21 18.06
C ARG A 269 -21.89 8.34 16.62
N MET A 270 -21.03 7.44 16.19
CA MET A 270 -20.56 7.35 14.80
C MET A 270 -21.48 6.44 14.01
N VAL A 271 -22.34 7.02 13.17
CA VAL A 271 -23.30 6.24 12.37
C VAL A 271 -22.85 6.24 10.91
N PHE A 272 -22.49 5.06 10.41
CA PHE A 272 -22.40 4.81 8.97
C PHE A 272 -23.72 4.24 8.45
N PRO A 273 -24.06 4.51 7.17
CA PRO A 273 -25.22 3.88 6.55
C PRO A 273 -25.12 2.36 6.57
N ARG A 274 -26.22 1.67 6.75
CA ARG A 274 -26.27 0.22 6.53
C ARG A 274 -26.14 -0.06 5.04
N SER A 275 -25.13 -0.86 4.64
CA SER A 275 -24.91 -1.20 3.24
C SER A 275 -25.64 -2.49 2.87
N THR A 276 -26.49 -2.44 1.85
CA THR A 276 -27.12 -3.61 1.23
C THR A 276 -26.53 -3.84 -0.16
N THR A 277 -26.23 -5.08 -0.51
CA THR A 277 -25.64 -5.42 -1.80
C THR A 277 -26.56 -6.38 -2.56
N ALA A 278 -26.79 -6.09 -3.84
CA ALA A 278 -27.54 -6.94 -4.75
C ALA A 278 -26.71 -7.17 -6.05
N ALA A 279 -26.88 -8.31 -6.66
CA ALA A 279 -26.28 -8.64 -7.95
C ALA A 279 -27.39 -8.91 -8.98
N LEU A 280 -27.25 -8.33 -10.17
CA LEU A 280 -28.14 -8.57 -11.31
C LEU A 280 -27.32 -9.10 -12.47
N ARG A 281 -27.74 -10.21 -13.06
CA ARG A 281 -27.07 -10.78 -14.23
C ARG A 281 -27.81 -10.36 -15.50
N ALA A 282 -27.14 -9.54 -16.31
CA ALA A 282 -27.72 -9.07 -17.58
C ALA A 282 -26.62 -8.71 -18.59
N GLY A 283 -26.84 -9.04 -19.85
CA GLY A 283 -26.00 -8.66 -20.97
C GLY A 283 -26.63 -7.53 -21.82
N PRO A 284 -25.83 -6.86 -22.68
CA PRO A 284 -26.28 -5.79 -23.55
C PRO A 284 -27.03 -6.31 -24.82
N ALA A 285 -27.19 -7.63 -24.92
CA ALA A 285 -27.89 -8.29 -26.02
C ALA A 285 -28.36 -9.69 -25.55
N PRO A 286 -29.21 -10.40 -26.34
CA PRO A 286 -29.57 -11.79 -26.07
C PRO A 286 -28.35 -12.69 -25.99
N ASP A 287 -28.39 -13.72 -25.13
CA ASP A 287 -27.25 -14.61 -24.83
C ASP A 287 -26.66 -15.31 -26.05
N GLY A 288 -27.48 -15.68 -27.05
CA GLY A 288 -27.00 -16.26 -28.31
C GLY A 288 -26.06 -15.32 -29.06
N LEU A 289 -26.46 -14.07 -29.25
CA LEU A 289 -25.64 -13.05 -29.91
C LEU A 289 -24.34 -12.77 -29.13
N ILE A 290 -24.42 -12.71 -27.79
CA ILE A 290 -23.24 -12.50 -26.94
C ILE A 290 -22.28 -13.68 -27.08
N SER A 291 -22.78 -14.90 -27.15
CA SER A 291 -21.96 -16.11 -27.33
C SER A 291 -21.24 -16.10 -28.69
N ASP A 292 -21.93 -15.74 -29.79
CA ASP A 292 -21.35 -15.66 -31.11
C ASP A 292 -20.28 -14.58 -31.22
N LEU A 293 -20.55 -13.40 -30.64
CA LEU A 293 -19.59 -12.30 -30.57
C LEU A 293 -18.37 -12.68 -29.73
N ALA A 294 -18.56 -13.34 -28.58
CA ALA A 294 -17.48 -13.79 -27.71
C ALA A 294 -16.60 -14.86 -28.40
N ALA A 295 -17.21 -15.80 -29.12
CA ALA A 295 -16.51 -16.81 -29.91
C ALA A 295 -15.66 -16.16 -31.01
N GLY A 296 -16.20 -15.18 -31.72
CA GLY A 296 -15.47 -14.43 -32.72
C GLY A 296 -14.28 -13.67 -32.16
N VAL A 297 -14.45 -13.03 -30.98
CA VAL A 297 -13.33 -12.37 -30.28
C VAL A 297 -12.25 -13.39 -29.87
N ALA A 298 -12.64 -14.57 -29.41
CA ALA A 298 -11.68 -15.61 -28.99
C ALA A 298 -10.81 -16.11 -30.17
N ALA A 299 -11.31 -16.01 -31.40
CA ALA A 299 -10.60 -16.40 -32.61
C ALA A 299 -9.54 -15.38 -33.09
N LEU A 300 -9.53 -14.14 -32.57
CA LEU A 300 -8.54 -13.12 -32.95
C LEU A 300 -7.15 -13.53 -32.48
N ARG A 301 -6.14 -13.35 -33.35
CA ARG A 301 -4.76 -13.78 -33.14
C ARG A 301 -3.74 -12.63 -33.16
N ALA A 302 -4.11 -11.46 -33.70
CA ALA A 302 -3.22 -10.32 -33.79
C ALA A 302 -2.71 -9.87 -32.42
N GLY A 303 -1.44 -9.45 -32.39
CA GLY A 303 -0.76 -9.01 -31.17
C GLY A 303 0.10 -10.07 -30.51
N GLY A 304 0.26 -11.28 -31.06
CA GLY A 304 1.15 -12.31 -30.53
C GLY A 304 0.97 -12.56 -29.04
N GLY A 305 2.01 -12.34 -28.22
CA GLY A 305 1.94 -12.45 -26.76
C GLY A 305 0.91 -11.53 -26.09
N ALA A 306 0.53 -10.42 -26.75
CA ALA A 306 -0.49 -9.48 -26.28
C ALA A 306 -1.92 -9.87 -26.68
N ALA A 307 -2.11 -10.83 -27.59
CA ALA A 307 -3.44 -11.24 -28.09
C ALA A 307 -4.45 -11.60 -26.99
N PRO A 308 -4.08 -12.32 -25.90
CA PRO A 308 -5.00 -12.57 -24.80
C PRO A 308 -5.50 -11.29 -24.10
N LEU A 309 -4.65 -10.27 -23.97
CA LEU A 309 -5.02 -8.99 -23.38
C LEU A 309 -5.95 -8.19 -24.29
N LEU A 310 -5.67 -8.19 -25.61
CA LEU A 310 -6.54 -7.55 -26.60
C LEU A 310 -7.93 -8.17 -26.63
N ARG A 311 -8.01 -9.51 -26.65
CA ARG A 311 -9.28 -10.25 -26.54
C ARG A 311 -10.05 -9.90 -25.28
N LEU A 312 -9.34 -9.87 -24.15
CA LEU A 312 -9.92 -9.51 -22.87
C LEU A 312 -10.49 -8.09 -22.87
N MET A 313 -9.79 -7.12 -23.48
CA MET A 313 -10.28 -5.75 -23.60
C MET A 313 -11.56 -5.68 -24.46
N LEU A 314 -11.63 -6.42 -25.57
CA LEU A 314 -12.81 -6.49 -26.42
C LEU A 314 -14.00 -7.12 -25.68
N LEU A 315 -13.79 -8.26 -25.01
CA LEU A 315 -14.83 -8.94 -24.23
C LEU A 315 -15.40 -8.05 -23.11
N ARG A 316 -14.57 -7.26 -22.44
CA ARG A 316 -15.04 -6.28 -21.45
C ARG A 316 -15.93 -5.20 -22.07
N ARG A 317 -15.55 -4.71 -23.25
CA ARG A 317 -16.38 -3.72 -23.97
C ARG A 317 -17.69 -4.32 -24.42
N LEU A 318 -17.69 -5.61 -24.82
CA LEU A 318 -18.90 -6.37 -25.11
C LEU A 318 -19.79 -6.48 -23.87
N GLY A 319 -19.23 -6.78 -22.70
CA GLY A 319 -19.98 -6.86 -21.42
C GLY A 319 -20.53 -5.52 -20.93
N SER A 320 -19.95 -4.41 -21.38
CA SER A 320 -20.41 -3.05 -21.05
C SER A 320 -21.63 -2.65 -21.90
N SER A 321 -21.48 -2.52 -23.23
CA SER A 321 -22.57 -2.21 -24.15
C SER A 321 -22.15 -2.50 -25.59
N LEU A 322 -23.14 -2.71 -26.50
CA LEU A 322 -22.87 -2.87 -27.94
C LEU A 322 -22.20 -1.63 -28.55
N PRO A 323 -22.58 -0.38 -28.20
CA PRO A 323 -21.86 0.80 -28.69
C PRO A 323 -20.38 0.84 -28.24
N ALA A 324 -20.09 0.42 -27.02
CA ALA A 324 -18.71 0.35 -26.53
C ALA A 324 -17.91 -0.74 -27.25
N PHE A 325 -18.53 -1.88 -27.52
CA PHE A 325 -17.91 -2.97 -28.28
C PHE A 325 -17.65 -2.55 -29.74
N ARG A 326 -18.61 -1.91 -30.40
CA ARG A 326 -18.45 -1.37 -31.78
C ARG A 326 -17.28 -0.39 -31.86
N ALA A 327 -17.20 0.54 -30.89
CA ALA A 327 -16.07 1.48 -30.83
C ALA A 327 -14.72 0.78 -30.57
N ALA A 328 -14.71 -0.32 -29.83
CA ALA A 328 -13.51 -1.10 -29.59
C ALA A 328 -13.06 -1.88 -30.82
N LEU A 329 -14.00 -2.48 -31.57
CA LEU A 329 -13.72 -3.14 -32.84
C LEU A 329 -13.12 -2.16 -33.87
N ALA A 330 -13.66 -0.94 -33.96
CA ALA A 330 -13.12 0.08 -34.85
C ALA A 330 -11.67 0.48 -34.50
N ARG A 331 -11.38 0.57 -33.20
CA ARG A 331 -9.99 0.83 -32.74
C ARG A 331 -9.05 -0.34 -32.99
N HIS A 332 -9.55 -1.55 -32.84
CA HIS A 332 -8.75 -2.75 -33.15
C HIS A 332 -8.41 -2.84 -34.64
N ASP A 333 -9.34 -2.50 -35.50
CA ASP A 333 -9.13 -2.41 -36.95
C ASP A 333 -8.07 -1.35 -37.31
N ALA A 334 -8.20 -0.16 -36.75
CA ALA A 334 -7.19 0.89 -36.91
C ALA A 334 -5.79 0.45 -36.41
N TYR A 335 -5.75 -0.37 -35.35
CA TYR A 335 -4.51 -1.00 -34.91
C TYR A 335 -3.92 -1.95 -35.94
N LEU A 336 -4.74 -2.82 -36.57
CA LEU A 336 -4.29 -3.74 -37.62
C LEU A 336 -3.73 -2.96 -38.81
N ASP A 337 -4.37 -1.86 -39.20
CA ASP A 337 -3.90 -1.00 -40.28
C ASP A 337 -2.55 -0.36 -39.96
N LEU A 338 -2.38 0.20 -38.79
CA LEU A 338 -1.12 0.82 -38.38
C LEU A 338 0.00 -0.20 -38.19
N ALA A 339 -0.32 -1.37 -37.64
CA ALA A 339 0.63 -2.46 -37.47
C ALA A 339 1.10 -3.04 -38.79
N ALA A 340 0.18 -3.19 -39.77
CA ALA A 340 0.52 -3.64 -41.13
C ALA A 340 1.43 -2.65 -41.85
N ARG A 341 1.17 -1.34 -41.75
CA ARG A 341 2.04 -0.29 -42.32
C ARG A 341 3.41 -0.29 -41.68
N ALA A 342 3.48 -0.32 -40.34
CA ALA A 342 4.74 -0.36 -39.62
C ALA A 342 5.58 -1.59 -40.00
N ALA A 343 4.94 -2.77 -40.13
CA ALA A 343 5.60 -3.99 -40.57
C ALA A 343 6.13 -3.88 -42.02
N ALA A 344 5.35 -3.27 -42.94
CA ALA A 344 5.78 -3.03 -44.32
C ALA A 344 6.97 -2.06 -44.40
N GLU A 345 7.07 -1.12 -43.46
CA GLU A 345 8.19 -0.17 -43.32
C GLU A 345 9.35 -0.75 -42.47
N GLY A 346 9.28 -1.99 -42.01
CA GLY A 346 10.32 -2.66 -41.21
C GLY A 346 10.57 -2.02 -39.83
N ARG A 347 9.59 -1.32 -39.28
CA ARG A 347 9.68 -0.63 -37.99
C ARG A 347 8.61 -1.08 -36.98
N ALA A 348 8.85 -0.83 -35.73
CA ALA A 348 7.84 -0.99 -34.70
C ALA A 348 6.86 0.21 -34.69
N LEU A 349 5.68 0.01 -34.05
CA LEU A 349 4.72 1.09 -33.80
C LEU A 349 5.32 2.16 -32.89
N THR A 350 5.14 3.42 -33.25
CA THR A 350 5.53 4.53 -32.39
C THR A 350 4.56 4.67 -31.19
N PRO A 351 5.00 5.23 -30.05
CA PRO A 351 4.13 5.51 -28.91
C PRO A 351 2.90 6.36 -29.26
N ARG A 352 3.05 7.29 -30.24
CA ARG A 352 1.94 8.16 -30.68
C ARG A 352 0.91 7.36 -31.51
N GLU A 353 1.34 6.47 -32.39
CA GLU A 353 0.46 5.59 -33.18
C GLU A 353 -0.30 4.64 -32.25
N PHE A 354 0.40 4.05 -31.28
CA PHE A 354 -0.24 3.21 -30.27
C PHE A 354 -1.33 3.97 -29.48
N GLN A 355 -1.04 5.20 -29.04
CA GLN A 355 -1.99 6.02 -28.29
C GLN A 355 -3.24 6.42 -29.11
N ARG A 356 -3.14 6.51 -30.43
CA ARG A 356 -4.32 6.71 -31.32
C ARG A 356 -5.27 5.52 -31.28
N CYS A 357 -4.74 4.30 -31.28
CA CYS A 357 -5.55 3.09 -31.23
C CYS A 357 -6.06 2.81 -29.80
N PHE A 358 -5.22 3.06 -28.81
CA PHE A 358 -5.47 2.78 -27.40
C PHE A 358 -5.26 4.04 -26.57
N PRO A 359 -6.18 5.01 -26.62
CA PRO A 359 -6.07 6.23 -25.84
C PRO A 359 -5.98 5.89 -24.35
N ARG A 360 -5.11 6.55 -23.65
CA ARG A 360 -4.89 6.37 -22.22
C ARG A 360 -6.21 6.58 -21.47
N ALA A 361 -6.88 5.50 -21.12
CA ALA A 361 -7.77 5.54 -19.98
C ALA A 361 -6.86 5.76 -18.77
N ALA A 362 -7.18 6.72 -17.92
CA ALA A 362 -6.28 7.26 -16.90
C ALA A 362 -5.61 6.22 -15.96
N GLU A 363 -5.95 4.93 -16.02
CA GLU A 363 -5.53 3.92 -15.04
C GLU A 363 -5.58 2.46 -15.50
N SER A 364 -5.62 2.13 -16.79
CA SER A 364 -5.63 0.70 -17.10
C SER A 364 -4.22 0.11 -17.02
N ASP A 365 -3.97 -0.66 -15.95
CA ASP A 365 -2.76 -1.49 -15.80
C ASP A 365 -2.50 -2.38 -17.03
N ILE A 366 -3.56 -2.72 -17.74
CA ILE A 366 -3.52 -3.48 -18.98
C ILE A 366 -2.76 -2.73 -20.07
N GLN A 367 -2.91 -1.40 -20.17
CA GLN A 367 -2.20 -0.62 -21.20
C GLN A 367 -0.71 -0.52 -20.94
N LEU A 368 -0.29 -0.50 -19.67
CA LEU A 368 1.13 -0.50 -19.29
C LEU A 368 1.83 -1.81 -19.68
N VAL A 369 1.11 -2.92 -19.62
CA VAL A 369 1.62 -4.24 -20.02
C VAL A 369 1.47 -4.45 -21.53
N LEU A 370 0.39 -3.96 -22.13
CA LEU A 370 0.06 -4.16 -23.53
C LEU A 370 1.06 -3.48 -24.47
N PHE A 371 1.50 -2.26 -24.13
CA PHE A 371 2.38 -1.47 -25.01
C PHE A 371 3.74 -2.13 -25.26
N PRO A 372 4.51 -2.58 -24.24
CA PRO A 372 5.76 -3.30 -24.47
C PRO A 372 5.57 -4.59 -25.29
N LEU A 373 4.54 -5.38 -24.97
CA LEU A 373 4.28 -6.64 -25.67
C LEU A 373 3.91 -6.44 -27.14
N LEU A 374 3.20 -5.37 -27.48
CA LEU A 374 2.87 -5.04 -28.87
C LEU A 374 4.07 -4.49 -29.63
N LEU A 375 4.98 -3.78 -28.97
CA LEU A 375 6.24 -3.31 -29.58
C LEU A 375 7.14 -4.49 -29.97
N GLU A 376 7.33 -5.45 -29.07
CA GLU A 376 8.13 -6.64 -29.34
C GLU A 376 7.58 -7.45 -30.52
N HIS A 377 6.26 -7.54 -30.63
CA HIS A 377 5.63 -8.31 -31.68
C HIS A 377 5.73 -7.67 -33.07
N THR A 378 5.60 -6.35 -33.18
CA THR A 378 5.73 -5.64 -34.46
C THR A 378 7.15 -5.64 -34.99
N ALA A 379 8.16 -5.77 -34.14
CA ALA A 379 9.55 -5.89 -34.56
C ALA A 379 9.89 -7.24 -35.19
N ASN A 380 9.16 -8.31 -34.87
CA ASN A 380 9.46 -9.69 -35.31
C ASN A 380 8.74 -10.13 -36.61
N GLY A 381 8.09 -9.26 -37.35
CA GLY A 381 7.76 -9.41 -38.75
C GLY A 381 6.67 -10.41 -39.17
N SER A 382 6.07 -11.19 -38.26
CA SER A 382 5.06 -12.19 -38.62
C SER A 382 3.71 -11.96 -37.95
N THR A 383 2.78 -11.35 -38.67
CA THR A 383 1.41 -11.15 -38.17
C THR A 383 0.36 -11.64 -39.15
N PRO A 384 -0.58 -12.52 -38.78
CA PRO A 384 -1.69 -12.95 -39.57
C PRO A 384 -2.81 -11.89 -39.61
N PHE A 385 -2.50 -10.69 -40.14
CA PHE A 385 -3.49 -9.59 -40.22
C PHE A 385 -4.71 -9.89 -41.06
N GLY A 386 -4.55 -10.75 -42.10
CA GLY A 386 -5.61 -11.05 -43.04
C GLY A 386 -6.79 -11.80 -42.42
N ASP A 387 -6.53 -12.77 -41.59
CA ASP A 387 -7.59 -13.58 -40.96
C ASP A 387 -8.33 -12.80 -39.89
N ASP A 388 -7.62 -11.98 -39.08
CA ASP A 388 -8.24 -11.12 -38.08
C ASP A 388 -9.17 -10.08 -38.72
N ARG A 389 -8.84 -9.55 -39.93
CA ARG A 389 -9.73 -8.63 -40.64
C ARG A 389 -11.04 -9.29 -41.08
N LYS A 390 -11.00 -10.56 -41.53
CA LYS A 390 -12.21 -11.31 -41.86
C LYS A 390 -13.08 -11.53 -40.61
N ILE A 391 -12.45 -11.86 -39.48
CA ILE A 391 -13.14 -12.03 -38.21
C ILE A 391 -13.78 -10.71 -37.75
N LEU A 392 -13.06 -9.58 -37.84
CA LEU A 392 -13.60 -8.27 -37.50
C LEU A 392 -14.77 -7.87 -38.39
N ALA A 393 -14.71 -8.12 -39.70
CA ALA A 393 -15.80 -7.89 -40.62
C ALA A 393 -17.04 -8.69 -40.21
N ARG A 394 -16.87 -10.00 -39.96
CA ARG A 394 -17.94 -10.85 -39.45
C ARG A 394 -18.54 -10.37 -38.13
N LEU A 395 -17.71 -9.96 -37.20
CA LEU A 395 -18.17 -9.41 -35.88
C LEU A 395 -18.99 -8.13 -36.09
N ARG A 396 -18.64 -7.29 -37.06
CA ARG A 396 -19.41 -6.08 -37.42
C ARG A 396 -20.73 -6.41 -38.05
N ASP A 397 -20.79 -7.42 -38.92
CA ASP A 397 -22.03 -7.84 -39.59
C ASP A 397 -23.03 -8.47 -38.62
N LEU A 398 -22.52 -9.14 -37.56
CA LEU A 398 -23.36 -9.66 -36.47
C LEU A 398 -23.98 -8.56 -35.61
N LEU A 399 -23.40 -7.35 -35.57
CA LEU A 399 -23.91 -6.27 -34.76
C LEU A 399 -25.18 -5.65 -35.35
N PRO A 400 -26.26 -5.48 -34.55
CA PRO A 400 -27.52 -4.88 -35.01
C PRO A 400 -27.29 -3.48 -35.59
N ARG A 401 -27.81 -3.19 -36.75
CA ARG A 401 -27.74 -1.85 -37.39
C ARG A 401 -28.63 -0.82 -36.73
N ALA A 402 -29.76 -1.24 -36.16
CA ALA A 402 -30.69 -0.40 -35.41
C ALA A 402 -30.55 -0.65 -33.90
N PRO A 403 -30.95 0.28 -33.02
CA PRO A 403 -30.96 0.05 -31.60
C PRO A 403 -31.90 -1.12 -31.28
N ALA A 404 -31.33 -2.30 -31.11
CA ALA A 404 -32.05 -3.47 -30.62
C ALA A 404 -32.36 -3.28 -29.13
N ARG A 405 -33.36 -4.02 -28.65
CA ARG A 405 -33.69 -4.08 -27.22
C ARG A 405 -32.45 -4.50 -26.41
N ASP A 406 -32.11 -3.70 -25.45
CA ASP A 406 -30.93 -3.93 -24.57
C ASP A 406 -31.43 -4.40 -23.19
N PRO A 407 -31.36 -5.72 -22.89
CA PRO A 407 -31.84 -6.27 -21.63
C PRO A 407 -31.16 -5.68 -20.41
N LYS A 408 -29.91 -5.24 -20.55
CA LYS A 408 -29.14 -4.63 -19.46
C LYS A 408 -29.64 -3.22 -19.14
N VAL A 409 -29.96 -2.44 -20.17
CA VAL A 409 -30.60 -1.11 -19.99
C VAL A 409 -31.98 -1.27 -19.38
N GLU A 410 -32.79 -2.22 -19.86
CA GLU A 410 -34.13 -2.47 -19.29
C GLU A 410 -34.06 -2.90 -17.81
N ALA A 411 -33.07 -3.72 -17.45
CA ALA A 411 -32.84 -4.08 -16.06
C ALA A 411 -32.46 -2.85 -15.22
N LEU A 412 -31.64 -1.94 -15.78
CA LEU A 412 -31.30 -0.67 -15.13
C LEU A 412 -32.55 0.22 -14.99
N GLU A 413 -33.38 0.36 -16.02
CA GLU A 413 -34.61 1.13 -15.96
C GLU A 413 -35.58 0.61 -14.90
N ARG A 414 -35.78 -0.71 -14.85
CA ARG A 414 -36.55 -1.37 -13.79
C ARG A 414 -36.02 -1.06 -12.41
N LEU A 415 -34.70 -1.13 -12.22
CA LEU A 415 -34.04 -0.81 -10.96
C LEU A 415 -34.29 0.65 -10.55
N LEU A 416 -34.27 1.60 -11.51
CA LEU A 416 -34.50 3.03 -11.26
C LEU A 416 -35.97 3.36 -10.96
N THR A 417 -36.90 2.46 -11.27
CA THR A 417 -38.34 2.62 -10.95
C THR A 417 -38.72 2.03 -9.60
N VAL A 418 -37.92 1.14 -9.02
CA VAL A 418 -38.16 0.52 -7.71
C VAL A 418 -38.04 1.58 -6.61
N ARG A 419 -38.97 1.58 -5.69
CA ARG A 419 -39.02 2.56 -4.57
C ARG A 419 -37.84 2.42 -3.61
N PRO A 420 -37.38 3.56 -3.03
CA PRO A 420 -37.94 4.90 -3.21
C PRO A 420 -37.66 5.45 -4.62
N SER A 421 -38.69 5.81 -5.34
CA SER A 421 -38.63 6.24 -6.75
C SER A 421 -37.83 7.51 -7.02
N ARG A 422 -37.40 8.20 -5.94
CA ARG A 422 -36.54 9.40 -5.98
C ARG A 422 -35.18 9.20 -5.35
N ALA A 423 -34.75 7.95 -5.10
CA ALA A 423 -33.42 7.69 -4.59
C ALA A 423 -32.37 8.18 -5.60
N LYS A 424 -31.52 9.13 -5.18
CA LYS A 424 -30.40 9.58 -6.01
C LYS A 424 -29.46 8.42 -6.26
N THR A 425 -29.22 8.14 -7.54
CA THR A 425 -28.46 6.94 -7.97
C THR A 425 -27.25 7.34 -8.77
N ILE A 426 -26.09 6.75 -8.46
CA ILE A 426 -24.88 6.87 -9.26
C ILE A 426 -24.69 5.58 -10.06
N VAL A 427 -24.54 5.71 -11.37
CA VAL A 427 -24.27 4.59 -12.29
C VAL A 427 -22.85 4.68 -12.78
N PHE A 428 -21.99 3.77 -12.34
CA PHE A 428 -20.59 3.69 -12.77
C PHE A 428 -20.40 2.76 -13.96
N THR A 429 -19.68 3.22 -14.98
CA THR A 429 -19.25 2.43 -16.14
C THR A 429 -17.79 2.72 -16.49
N ASP A 430 -17.08 1.71 -17.00
CA ASP A 430 -15.67 1.85 -17.43
C ASP A 430 -15.53 2.43 -18.85
N ALA A 431 -16.64 2.52 -19.59
CA ALA A 431 -16.63 2.86 -21.01
C ALA A 431 -17.36 4.19 -21.28
N GLN A 432 -16.63 5.19 -21.77
CA GLN A 432 -17.23 6.45 -22.17
C GLN A 432 -18.35 6.29 -23.25
N PRO A 433 -18.22 5.40 -24.26
CA PRO A 433 -19.33 5.15 -25.19
C PRO A 433 -20.58 4.59 -24.49
N THR A 434 -20.41 3.72 -23.47
CA THR A 434 -21.54 3.23 -22.66
C THR A 434 -22.20 4.37 -21.89
N ALA A 435 -21.40 5.24 -21.27
CA ALA A 435 -21.95 6.37 -20.51
C ALA A 435 -22.76 7.32 -21.40
N ARG A 436 -22.30 7.61 -22.63
CA ARG A 436 -23.05 8.38 -23.63
C ARG A 436 -24.33 7.66 -24.05
N TYR A 437 -24.26 6.37 -24.26
CA TYR A 437 -25.40 5.54 -24.63
C TYR A 437 -26.46 5.53 -23.53
N LEU A 438 -26.08 5.33 -22.28
CA LEU A 438 -26.98 5.37 -21.14
C LEU A 438 -27.62 6.74 -20.96
N LEU A 439 -26.88 7.83 -21.18
CA LEU A 439 -27.43 9.19 -21.15
C LEU A 439 -28.54 9.36 -22.20
N GLN A 440 -28.39 8.81 -23.37
CA GLN A 440 -29.41 8.84 -24.44
C GLN A 440 -30.63 7.98 -24.07
N CYS A 441 -30.43 6.77 -23.57
CA CYS A 441 -31.52 5.87 -23.19
C CYS A 441 -32.35 6.44 -22.04
N LEU A 442 -31.70 7.05 -21.06
CA LEU A 442 -32.32 7.58 -19.84
C LEU A 442 -32.72 9.07 -19.95
N ARG A 443 -32.67 9.68 -21.14
CA ARG A 443 -33.00 11.12 -21.37
C ARG A 443 -34.37 11.58 -20.87
N HIS A 444 -35.29 10.63 -20.75
CA HIS A 444 -36.65 10.90 -20.20
C HIS A 444 -36.65 11.07 -18.67
N ARG A 445 -35.52 10.86 -17.99
CA ARG A 445 -35.32 11.04 -16.55
C ARG A 445 -34.44 12.26 -16.29
N ARG A 446 -34.40 12.71 -15.04
CA ARG A 446 -33.45 13.73 -14.57
C ARG A 446 -32.05 13.15 -14.48
N VAL A 447 -31.38 12.97 -15.62
CA VAL A 447 -30.09 12.32 -15.75
C VAL A 447 -29.00 13.30 -16.20
N ALA A 448 -27.84 13.18 -15.60
CA ALA A 448 -26.62 13.84 -16.07
C ALA A 448 -25.47 12.82 -16.16
N ALA A 449 -24.46 13.15 -16.95
CA ALA A 449 -23.29 12.32 -17.09
C ALA A 449 -22.01 13.14 -16.89
N VAL A 450 -20.93 12.46 -16.42
CA VAL A 450 -19.62 13.07 -16.30
C VAL A 450 -18.57 12.14 -16.94
N PHE A 451 -17.83 12.71 -17.89
CA PHE A 451 -16.79 12.06 -18.65
C PHE A 451 -15.47 12.82 -18.47
N GLY A 452 -14.59 12.34 -17.63
CA GLY A 452 -13.35 13.06 -17.35
C GLY A 452 -13.58 14.44 -16.73
N HIS A 453 -13.26 15.49 -17.48
CA HIS A 453 -13.43 16.88 -17.04
C HIS A 453 -14.74 17.53 -17.54
N VAL A 454 -15.46 16.86 -18.42
CA VAL A 454 -16.69 17.38 -19.05
C VAL A 454 -17.90 16.79 -18.35
N GLY A 455 -18.84 17.67 -17.99
CA GLY A 455 -20.17 17.33 -17.56
C GLY A 455 -21.17 17.45 -18.73
N ARG A 456 -22.25 16.69 -18.71
CA ARG A 456 -23.30 16.75 -19.72
C ARG A 456 -24.67 16.53 -19.12
N PHE A 457 -25.58 17.45 -19.40
CA PHE A 457 -27.03 17.26 -19.24
C PHE A 457 -27.65 16.84 -20.57
N ALA A 458 -28.94 16.53 -20.55
CA ALA A 458 -29.69 16.32 -21.79
C ALA A 458 -29.69 17.56 -22.72
N SER A 459 -29.54 18.74 -22.15
CA SER A 459 -29.52 20.05 -22.83
C SER A 459 -28.14 20.39 -23.48
N GLY A 460 -27.07 19.75 -23.09
CA GLY A 460 -25.73 20.05 -23.62
C GLY A 460 -24.56 19.82 -22.66
N ASP A 461 -23.39 20.24 -23.09
CA ASP A 461 -22.16 20.15 -22.31
C ASP A 461 -22.02 21.29 -21.31
N VAL A 462 -21.57 20.97 -20.10
CA VAL A 462 -21.35 21.89 -19.00
C VAL A 462 -20.06 21.49 -18.26
N SER A 463 -19.65 22.27 -17.28
CA SER A 463 -18.53 21.87 -16.44
C SER A 463 -18.90 20.67 -15.55
N ARG A 464 -17.90 19.82 -15.25
CA ARG A 464 -18.07 18.74 -14.29
C ARG A 464 -18.62 19.23 -12.95
N GLN A 465 -18.15 20.37 -12.49
CA GLN A 465 -18.53 20.93 -11.19
C GLN A 465 -20.00 21.32 -11.13
N GLU A 466 -20.57 21.84 -12.23
CA GLU A 466 -22.00 22.15 -12.32
C GLU A 466 -22.87 20.90 -12.19
N VAL A 467 -22.48 19.80 -12.88
CA VAL A 467 -23.19 18.52 -12.74
C VAL A 467 -23.13 18.02 -11.30
N LEU A 468 -21.95 18.07 -10.66
CA LEU A 468 -21.78 17.61 -9.29
C LEU A 468 -22.59 18.43 -8.29
N ARG A 469 -22.67 19.76 -8.47
CA ARG A 469 -23.52 20.64 -7.64
C ARG A 469 -25.03 20.36 -7.87
N ALA A 470 -25.42 20.08 -9.09
CA ALA A 470 -26.79 19.72 -9.42
C ALA A 470 -27.19 18.36 -8.82
N PHE A 471 -26.31 17.40 -8.83
CA PHE A 471 -26.56 16.05 -8.30
C PHE A 471 -26.42 15.97 -6.78
N ALA A 472 -25.35 16.51 -6.19
CA ALA A 472 -25.02 16.37 -4.77
C ALA A 472 -24.83 17.75 -4.10
N PRO A 473 -25.86 18.62 -4.05
CA PRO A 473 -25.72 19.99 -3.57
C PRO A 473 -25.25 20.07 -2.11
N ARG A 474 -25.75 19.21 -1.21
CA ARG A 474 -25.34 19.19 0.20
C ARG A 474 -23.88 18.79 0.35
N ALA A 475 -23.47 17.74 -0.33
CA ALA A 475 -22.09 17.24 -0.28
C ALA A 475 -21.08 18.20 -0.91
N GLN A 476 -21.53 19.09 -1.82
CA GLN A 476 -20.71 20.12 -2.46
C GLN A 476 -20.82 21.50 -1.76
N GLY A 477 -21.46 21.58 -0.61
CA GLY A 477 -21.59 22.84 0.17
C GLY A 477 -22.48 23.92 -0.49
N GLY A 478 -23.35 23.52 -1.40
CA GLY A 478 -24.24 24.41 -2.14
C GLY A 478 -25.71 24.34 -1.71
N THR A 479 -26.51 25.31 -2.16
CA THR A 479 -27.96 25.30 -2.05
C THR A 479 -28.61 24.35 -3.06
N GLN A 480 -29.86 23.96 -2.82
CA GLN A 480 -30.56 23.09 -3.78
C GLN A 480 -30.70 23.80 -5.15
N PRO A 481 -30.36 23.10 -6.24
CA PRO A 481 -30.49 23.67 -7.59
C PRO A 481 -31.96 23.92 -7.95
N VAL A 482 -32.18 24.85 -8.90
CA VAL A 482 -33.52 25.10 -9.48
C VAL A 482 -34.09 23.78 -10.00
N THR A 483 -35.38 23.61 -9.92
CA THR A 483 -36.09 22.34 -10.25
C THR A 483 -35.70 21.76 -11.63
N ALA A 484 -35.47 22.65 -12.62
CA ALA A 484 -35.03 22.25 -13.97
C ALA A 484 -33.63 21.59 -14.03
N LEU A 485 -32.73 21.90 -13.08
CA LEU A 485 -31.38 21.35 -13.01
C LEU A 485 -31.22 20.21 -12.00
N GLN A 486 -32.29 19.87 -11.28
CA GLN A 486 -32.26 18.76 -10.33
C GLN A 486 -31.96 17.45 -11.07
N THR A 487 -30.98 16.72 -10.57
CA THR A 487 -30.50 15.45 -11.14
C THR A 487 -30.69 14.33 -10.13
N ASP A 488 -31.37 13.26 -10.56
CA ASP A 488 -31.65 12.09 -9.72
C ASP A 488 -30.71 10.93 -10.08
N VAL A 489 -30.23 10.88 -11.33
CA VAL A 489 -29.30 9.84 -11.83
C VAL A 489 -28.04 10.48 -12.37
N LEU A 490 -26.90 10.09 -11.81
CA LEU A 490 -25.58 10.50 -12.28
C LEU A 490 -24.88 9.31 -12.95
N ILE A 491 -24.60 9.41 -14.24
CA ILE A 491 -23.76 8.44 -14.96
C ILE A 491 -22.32 8.92 -14.89
N ALA A 492 -21.43 8.05 -14.42
CA ALA A 492 -20.04 8.42 -14.18
C ALA A 492 -19.06 7.39 -14.74
N THR A 493 -17.99 7.88 -15.35
CA THR A 493 -16.82 7.03 -15.61
C THR A 493 -15.91 6.98 -14.38
N ASP A 494 -14.98 6.01 -14.33
CA ASP A 494 -14.10 5.76 -13.17
C ASP A 494 -13.30 6.97 -12.68
N LEU A 495 -13.12 8.00 -13.49
CA LEU A 495 -12.47 9.24 -13.07
C LEU A 495 -13.18 9.95 -11.90
N LEU A 496 -14.48 9.66 -11.66
CA LEU A 496 -15.21 10.13 -10.48
C LEU A 496 -15.09 9.19 -9.28
N SER A 497 -14.48 8.01 -9.43
CA SER A 497 -14.30 7.09 -8.31
C SER A 497 -13.26 7.57 -7.28
N GLU A 498 -12.55 8.67 -7.55
CA GLU A 498 -11.52 9.21 -6.68
C GLU A 498 -11.89 10.56 -6.08
N GLY A 499 -11.79 10.68 -4.77
CA GLY A 499 -11.77 11.91 -4.00
C GLY A 499 -13.10 12.66 -3.83
N LEU A 500 -14.09 12.51 -4.70
CA LEU A 500 -15.32 13.29 -4.65
C LEU A 500 -16.28 12.83 -3.54
N ASN A 501 -16.98 13.80 -2.93
CA ASN A 501 -18.04 13.55 -1.98
C ASN A 501 -19.40 13.57 -2.70
N LEU A 502 -20.13 12.44 -2.66
CA LEU A 502 -21.43 12.27 -3.32
C LEU A 502 -22.47 11.65 -2.36
N GLN A 503 -22.32 11.92 -1.06
CA GLN A 503 -23.16 11.31 -0.01
C GLN A 503 -24.64 11.77 -0.02
N ASP A 504 -25.05 12.64 -0.95
CA ASP A 504 -26.46 12.90 -1.25
C ASP A 504 -27.12 11.72 -1.96
N ALA A 505 -26.35 10.78 -2.49
CA ALA A 505 -26.85 9.59 -3.16
C ALA A 505 -27.09 8.45 -2.18
N GLU A 506 -28.13 7.67 -2.46
CA GLU A 506 -28.56 6.51 -1.67
C GLU A 506 -28.23 5.19 -2.35
N ARG A 507 -27.99 5.22 -3.69
CA ARG A 507 -27.73 4.00 -4.47
C ARG A 507 -26.51 4.15 -5.37
N VAL A 508 -25.68 3.09 -5.40
CA VAL A 508 -24.59 2.91 -6.37
C VAL A 508 -24.88 1.72 -7.27
N VAL A 509 -24.78 1.92 -8.56
CA VAL A 509 -24.91 0.86 -9.56
C VAL A 509 -23.56 0.67 -10.25
N HIS A 510 -22.97 -0.49 -10.12
CA HIS A 510 -21.82 -0.91 -10.93
C HIS A 510 -22.36 -1.52 -12.24
N TYR A 511 -22.48 -0.68 -13.25
CA TYR A 511 -22.96 -1.13 -14.57
C TYR A 511 -21.93 -2.05 -15.24
N ASP A 512 -20.64 -1.79 -14.99
CA ASP A 512 -19.54 -2.65 -15.38
C ASP A 512 -18.72 -3.04 -14.15
N LEU A 513 -18.28 -4.31 -14.09
CA LEU A 513 -17.38 -4.80 -13.06
C LEU A 513 -15.97 -4.27 -13.30
N PRO A 514 -15.36 -3.55 -12.34
CA PRO A 514 -13.98 -3.16 -12.43
C PRO A 514 -13.02 -4.34 -12.21
N TRP A 515 -11.78 -4.20 -12.65
CA TRP A 515 -10.73 -5.19 -12.44
C TRP A 515 -10.29 -5.41 -10.98
N SER A 516 -10.54 -4.42 -10.15
CA SER A 516 -10.02 -4.39 -8.79
C SER A 516 -11.15 -4.26 -7.79
N PRO A 517 -11.20 -5.11 -6.76
CA PRO A 517 -12.11 -4.95 -5.64
C PRO A 517 -11.99 -3.58 -4.98
N ALA A 518 -10.78 -3.03 -4.98
CA ALA A 518 -10.50 -1.71 -4.47
C ALA A 518 -11.33 -0.61 -5.15
N ARG A 519 -11.54 -0.71 -6.47
CA ARG A 519 -12.41 0.24 -7.20
C ARG A 519 -13.87 0.10 -6.81
N LEU A 520 -14.35 -1.13 -6.55
CA LEU A 520 -15.70 -1.31 -6.02
C LEU A 520 -15.87 -0.58 -4.69
N ALA A 521 -14.93 -0.80 -3.77
CA ALA A 521 -14.93 -0.13 -2.47
C ALA A 521 -14.81 1.41 -2.61
N GLN A 522 -13.96 1.91 -3.52
CA GLN A 522 -13.82 3.34 -3.80
C GLN A 522 -15.11 3.95 -4.35
N ARG A 523 -15.81 3.28 -5.29
CA ARG A 523 -17.09 3.73 -5.85
C ARG A 523 -18.15 3.81 -4.76
N VAL A 524 -18.31 2.76 -3.94
CA VAL A 524 -19.26 2.74 -2.82
C VAL A 524 -18.88 3.80 -1.78
N GLY A 525 -17.63 3.96 -1.47
CA GLY A 525 -17.12 4.95 -0.53
C GLY A 525 -17.36 6.42 -0.93
N ARG A 526 -17.93 6.70 -2.11
CA ARG A 526 -18.39 8.06 -2.48
C ARG A 526 -19.66 8.45 -1.77
N ILE A 527 -20.52 7.48 -1.44
CA ILE A 527 -21.80 7.70 -0.75
C ILE A 527 -21.77 7.17 0.68
N ASP A 528 -21.00 6.12 0.93
CA ASP A 528 -20.86 5.46 2.20
C ASP A 528 -19.78 6.15 3.05
N ARG A 529 -20.20 7.20 3.75
CA ARG A 529 -19.31 8.02 4.59
C ARG A 529 -19.97 8.37 5.91
N LEU A 530 -19.14 8.64 6.90
CA LEU A 530 -19.56 9.21 8.15
C LEU A 530 -20.30 10.55 7.89
N GLY A 531 -21.46 10.72 8.53
CA GLY A 531 -22.30 11.92 8.34
C GLY A 531 -23.18 11.88 7.09
N SER A 532 -23.36 10.71 6.46
CA SER A 532 -24.40 10.53 5.44
C SER A 532 -25.79 10.82 6.02
N SER A 533 -26.65 11.49 5.24
CA SER A 533 -28.05 11.72 5.61
C SER A 533 -28.91 10.47 5.46
N HIS A 534 -28.40 9.40 4.88
CA HIS A 534 -29.13 8.17 4.62
C HIS A 534 -28.82 7.13 5.70
N ALA A 535 -29.87 6.50 6.24
CA ALA A 535 -29.73 5.40 7.20
C ALA A 535 -29.26 4.10 6.54
N SER A 536 -29.56 3.94 5.25
CA SER A 536 -29.11 2.80 4.45
C SER A 536 -28.72 3.23 3.04
N ILE A 537 -27.77 2.50 2.45
CA ILE A 537 -27.34 2.63 1.07
C ILE A 537 -27.46 1.30 0.35
N THR A 538 -27.75 1.34 -0.94
CA THR A 538 -27.88 0.15 -1.77
C THR A 538 -26.79 0.12 -2.84
N THR A 539 -26.06 -0.99 -2.91
CA THR A 539 -25.11 -1.26 -3.97
C THR A 539 -25.64 -2.35 -4.90
N VAL A 540 -25.76 -2.06 -6.18
CA VAL A 540 -26.20 -3.02 -7.19
C VAL A 540 -25.08 -3.26 -8.19
N THR A 541 -24.75 -4.52 -8.41
CA THR A 541 -23.67 -4.91 -9.34
C THR A 541 -24.24 -5.71 -10.51
N PHE A 542 -24.04 -5.21 -11.73
CA PHE A 542 -24.36 -5.96 -12.94
C PHE A 542 -23.23 -6.97 -13.22
N LEU A 543 -23.60 -8.25 -13.16
CA LEU A 543 -22.74 -9.36 -13.55
C LEU A 543 -22.93 -9.69 -15.03
N PRO A 544 -21.87 -10.06 -15.75
CA PRO A 544 -21.98 -10.46 -17.16
C PRO A 544 -22.78 -11.77 -17.29
N PRO A 545 -23.39 -12.02 -18.43
CA PRO A 545 -24.07 -13.29 -18.71
C PRO A 545 -23.09 -14.46 -18.67
N PRO A 546 -23.55 -15.73 -18.47
CA PRO A 546 -22.68 -16.88 -18.22
C PRO A 546 -21.63 -17.13 -19.30
N ALA A 547 -21.96 -16.95 -20.58
CA ALA A 547 -21.02 -17.12 -21.68
C ALA A 547 -19.83 -16.15 -21.57
N LEU A 548 -20.12 -14.88 -21.26
CA LEU A 548 -19.11 -13.86 -21.13
C LEU A 548 -18.34 -13.95 -19.80
N ALA A 549 -19.02 -14.36 -18.71
CA ALA A 549 -18.39 -14.58 -17.42
C ALA A 549 -17.27 -15.63 -17.50
N ARG A 550 -17.54 -16.74 -18.19
CA ARG A 550 -16.55 -17.81 -18.43
C ARG A 550 -15.36 -17.31 -19.25
N ALA A 551 -15.60 -16.57 -20.33
CA ALA A 551 -14.55 -16.02 -21.19
C ALA A 551 -13.68 -14.99 -20.48
N LEU A 552 -14.24 -14.25 -19.53
CA LEU A 552 -13.55 -13.20 -18.79
C LEU A 552 -12.85 -13.71 -17.52
N ALA A 553 -13.29 -14.82 -16.93
CA ALA A 553 -12.86 -15.35 -15.62
C ALA A 553 -12.79 -14.23 -14.53
N ILE A 554 -13.74 -13.27 -14.56
CA ILE A 554 -13.71 -12.08 -13.70
C ILE A 554 -13.96 -12.45 -12.25
N GLU A 555 -14.93 -13.32 -11.99
CA GLU A 555 -15.32 -13.69 -10.62
C GLU A 555 -14.15 -14.36 -9.88
N GLU A 556 -13.44 -15.29 -10.53
CA GLU A 556 -12.26 -15.97 -9.97
C GLU A 556 -11.09 -14.99 -9.73
N ARG A 557 -10.85 -14.08 -10.68
CA ARG A 557 -9.79 -13.06 -10.54
C ARG A 557 -10.08 -12.05 -9.44
N LEU A 558 -11.35 -11.67 -9.28
CA LEU A 558 -11.76 -10.79 -8.17
C LEU A 558 -11.61 -11.51 -6.83
N ALA A 559 -12.03 -12.78 -6.72
CA ALA A 559 -11.87 -13.58 -5.52
C ALA A 559 -10.40 -13.74 -5.13
N THR A 560 -9.52 -14.04 -6.09
CA THR A 560 -8.07 -14.11 -5.86
C THR A 560 -7.48 -12.79 -5.37
N LYS A 561 -7.92 -11.65 -5.93
CA LYS A 561 -7.46 -10.33 -5.49
C LYS A 561 -7.99 -9.94 -4.11
N VAL A 562 -9.24 -10.27 -3.79
CA VAL A 562 -9.81 -10.07 -2.45
C VAL A 562 -9.01 -10.88 -1.43
N SER A 563 -8.73 -12.16 -1.74
CA SER A 563 -7.91 -13.02 -0.89
C SER A 563 -6.50 -12.43 -0.69
N ALA A 564 -5.85 -11.95 -1.76
CA ALA A 564 -4.55 -11.31 -1.66
C ALA A 564 -4.57 -10.03 -0.79
N GLN A 565 -5.62 -9.20 -0.89
CA GLN A 565 -5.80 -8.03 -0.04
C GLN A 565 -6.07 -8.40 1.42
N GLN A 566 -6.83 -9.46 1.67
CA GLN A 566 -7.09 -9.98 3.02
C GLN A 566 -5.83 -10.58 3.64
N VAL A 567 -5.06 -11.36 2.88
CA VAL A 567 -3.77 -11.92 3.32
C VAL A 567 -2.79 -10.82 3.65
N ALA A 568 -2.80 -9.74 2.89
CA ALA A 568 -1.92 -8.60 3.10
C ALA A 568 -2.33 -7.67 4.26
N GLY A 569 -3.39 -8.02 4.99
CA GLY A 569 -3.78 -7.31 6.23
C GLY A 569 -4.40 -5.94 6.03
N THR A 570 -4.67 -5.52 4.80
CA THR A 570 -5.35 -4.27 4.51
C THR A 570 -6.88 -4.37 4.67
N GLY A 571 -7.38 -5.56 4.99
CA GLY A 571 -8.78 -5.86 5.27
C GLY A 571 -9.09 -6.12 6.75
N GLY A 572 -8.46 -5.41 7.69
CA GLY A 572 -8.82 -5.47 9.13
C GLY A 572 -7.98 -6.41 10.01
N ARG A 573 -6.89 -7.01 9.51
CA ARG A 573 -6.05 -7.94 10.29
C ARG A 573 -4.84 -7.30 11.02
N LEU A 574 -4.70 -5.99 11.03
CA LEU A 574 -3.70 -5.30 11.87
C LEU A 574 -4.24 -5.02 13.28
N ASP A 575 -5.15 -5.87 13.74
CA ASP A 575 -5.87 -5.77 15.01
C ASP A 575 -4.94 -5.60 16.21
N TRP A 576 -3.80 -6.27 16.19
CA TRP A 576 -2.84 -6.22 17.27
C TRP A 576 -2.22 -4.83 17.48
N CYS A 577 -2.05 -4.04 16.43
CA CYS A 577 -1.49 -2.69 16.57
C CYS A 577 -2.42 -1.73 17.31
N ASP A 578 -3.73 -1.78 17.05
CA ASP A 578 -4.71 -0.93 17.74
C ASP A 578 -4.94 -1.42 19.18
N GLN A 579 -4.89 -2.73 19.38
CA GLN A 579 -4.94 -3.32 20.70
C GLN A 579 -3.73 -2.88 21.53
N LEU A 580 -2.52 -2.92 20.98
CA LEU A 580 -1.33 -2.40 21.64
C LEU A 580 -1.41 -0.88 21.87
N ALA A 581 -1.99 -0.11 20.95
CA ALA A 581 -2.16 1.33 21.14
C ALA A 581 -3.07 1.67 22.35
N THR A 582 -4.10 0.85 22.56
CA THR A 582 -4.96 0.97 23.74
C THR A 582 -4.18 0.60 25.01
N LEU A 583 -3.43 -0.50 24.99
CA LEU A 583 -2.61 -0.95 26.12
C LEU A 583 -1.48 0.04 26.47
N ALA A 584 -0.86 0.64 25.47
CA ALA A 584 0.21 1.65 25.67
C ALA A 584 -0.24 2.90 26.42
N SER A 585 -1.53 3.21 26.41
CA SER A 585 -2.12 4.35 27.12
C SER A 585 -2.69 3.99 28.51
N ALA A 586 -2.66 2.73 28.90
CA ALA A 586 -3.35 2.24 30.09
C ALA A 586 -2.65 2.59 31.41
N SER A 587 -1.37 3.01 31.42
CA SER A 587 -0.62 3.41 32.60
C SER A 587 0.24 4.64 32.32
N ALA A 588 0.33 5.55 33.31
CA ALA A 588 1.21 6.72 33.25
C ALA A 588 2.67 6.42 33.63
N GLY A 589 2.91 5.32 34.33
CA GLY A 589 4.19 4.95 34.94
C GLY A 589 4.82 3.73 34.28
N ALA A 590 5.29 3.83 33.02
CA ALA A 590 6.10 2.75 32.47
C ALA A 590 7.49 2.71 33.11
N PRO A 591 8.03 1.53 33.50
CA PRO A 591 9.37 1.38 34.01
C PRO A 591 10.41 1.98 33.08
N ALA A 592 11.40 2.66 33.61
CA ALA A 592 12.51 3.25 32.83
C ALA A 592 13.55 2.21 32.42
N SER A 593 13.54 1.03 33.03
CA SER A 593 14.46 -0.10 32.78
C SER A 593 13.69 -1.36 32.36
N SER A 594 14.41 -2.36 31.89
CA SER A 594 13.85 -3.68 31.55
C SER A 594 13.15 -4.29 32.78
N CYS A 595 11.97 -4.87 32.58
CA CYS A 595 11.15 -5.39 33.65
C CYS A 595 10.47 -6.71 33.29
N ALA A 596 10.21 -7.51 34.35
CA ALA A 596 9.46 -8.75 34.22
C ALA A 596 8.23 -8.74 35.16
N ALA A 597 7.19 -9.47 34.73
CA ALA A 597 6.02 -9.78 35.56
C ALA A 597 5.53 -11.20 35.30
N ALA A 598 4.77 -11.73 36.23
CA ALA A 598 4.07 -12.99 36.03
C ALA A 598 2.59 -12.86 36.35
N ILE A 599 1.77 -13.65 35.67
CA ILE A 599 0.32 -13.74 35.87
C ILE A 599 -0.13 -15.21 35.90
N ALA A 600 -1.29 -15.43 36.50
CA ALA A 600 -1.96 -16.72 36.44
C ALA A 600 -2.85 -16.80 35.17
N GLY A 601 -2.76 -17.87 34.40
CA GLY A 601 -3.55 -18.06 33.17
C GLY A 601 -3.87 -19.54 32.89
N ASP A 602 -4.59 -19.80 31.82
CA ASP A 602 -5.02 -21.15 31.44
C ASP A 602 -3.95 -21.96 30.69
N GLN A 603 -3.07 -21.28 29.97
CA GLN A 603 -1.95 -21.89 29.23
C GLN A 603 -0.63 -21.25 29.64
N ALA A 604 0.36 -22.08 29.94
CA ALA A 604 1.68 -21.60 30.28
C ALA A 604 2.42 -21.11 29.01
N CYS A 605 2.84 -19.86 29.03
CA CYS A 605 3.70 -19.28 28.00
C CYS A 605 4.51 -18.11 28.55
N THR A 606 5.59 -17.75 27.87
CA THR A 606 6.37 -16.56 28.20
C THR A 606 6.44 -15.65 26.98
N ILE A 607 6.20 -14.36 27.18
CA ILE A 607 6.40 -13.33 26.16
C ILE A 607 7.67 -12.58 26.47
N LEU A 608 8.61 -12.59 25.55
CA LEU A 608 9.82 -11.77 25.60
C LEU A 608 9.69 -10.65 24.57
N ILE A 609 9.82 -9.42 25.05
CA ILE A 609 9.89 -8.23 24.20
C ILE A 609 11.35 -7.83 24.11
N VAL A 610 11.95 -8.11 22.99
CA VAL A 610 13.39 -7.98 22.76
C VAL A 610 13.66 -6.87 21.75
N ARG A 611 14.59 -5.98 22.08
CA ARG A 611 15.15 -5.02 21.13
C ARG A 611 16.35 -5.65 20.46
N ILE A 612 16.34 -5.65 19.14
CA ILE A 612 17.46 -6.12 18.30
C ILE A 612 17.85 -4.94 17.41
N ALA A 613 19.00 -4.37 17.61
CA ALA A 613 19.38 -3.09 17.02
C ALA A 613 18.30 -2.02 17.27
N LYS A 614 17.74 -1.43 16.23
CA LYS A 614 16.68 -0.40 16.37
C LYS A 614 15.26 -0.95 16.42
N MET A 615 15.07 -2.26 16.29
CA MET A 615 13.75 -2.89 16.19
C MET A 615 13.39 -3.68 17.43
N VAL A 616 12.11 -3.63 17.80
CA VAL A 616 11.56 -4.40 18.91
C VAL A 616 10.70 -5.52 18.37
N GLU A 617 10.94 -6.74 18.81
CA GLU A 617 10.19 -7.93 18.42
C GLU A 617 9.53 -8.60 19.62
N ALA A 618 8.32 -9.15 19.42
CA ALA A 618 7.64 -9.96 20.42
C ALA A 618 7.87 -11.44 20.10
N ILE A 619 8.50 -12.14 21.03
CA ILE A 619 8.75 -13.57 20.96
C ILE A 619 7.83 -14.26 21.96
N VAL A 620 6.97 -15.14 21.50
CA VAL A 620 6.11 -15.99 22.33
C VAL A 620 6.77 -17.35 22.45
N VAL A 621 7.03 -17.77 23.67
CA VAL A 621 7.66 -19.05 24.00
C VAL A 621 6.64 -19.95 24.67
N GLU A 622 6.39 -21.12 24.08
CA GLU A 622 5.52 -22.18 24.57
C GLU A 622 6.34 -23.45 24.71
N GLY A 623 6.67 -23.83 25.93
CA GLY A 623 7.61 -24.93 26.18
C GLY A 623 9.01 -24.60 25.62
N GLU A 624 9.50 -25.43 24.70
CA GLU A 624 10.79 -25.24 24.00
C GLU A 624 10.64 -24.51 22.66
N THR A 625 9.42 -24.15 22.28
CA THR A 625 9.15 -23.52 20.98
C THR A 625 9.05 -22.01 21.10
N ALA A 626 9.93 -21.31 20.41
CA ALA A 626 9.91 -19.85 20.30
C ALA A 626 9.43 -19.41 18.91
N ARG A 627 8.50 -18.48 18.86
CA ARG A 627 7.97 -17.92 17.62
C ARG A 627 7.72 -16.43 17.71
N THR A 628 7.90 -15.72 16.62
CA THR A 628 7.52 -14.31 16.53
C THR A 628 6.05 -14.21 16.17
N SER A 629 5.24 -13.63 17.01
CA SER A 629 3.82 -13.40 16.77
C SER A 629 3.30 -12.18 17.50
N PRO A 630 3.42 -10.98 16.92
CA PRO A 630 2.89 -9.75 17.54
C PRO A 630 1.39 -9.83 17.83
N ALA A 631 0.62 -10.54 17.01
CA ALA A 631 -0.81 -10.74 17.20
C ALA A 631 -1.13 -11.67 18.40
N ALA A 632 -0.33 -12.72 18.61
CA ALA A 632 -0.48 -13.56 19.81
C ALA A 632 -0.04 -12.81 21.07
N ALA A 633 1.09 -12.12 20.99
CA ALA A 633 1.58 -11.31 22.08
C ALA A 633 0.58 -10.23 22.50
N SER A 634 -0.02 -9.49 21.56
CA SER A 634 -1.00 -8.45 21.89
C SER A 634 -2.24 -9.00 22.61
N ARG A 635 -2.71 -10.18 22.24
CA ARG A 635 -3.85 -10.83 22.92
C ARG A 635 -3.51 -11.24 24.35
N ILE A 636 -2.32 -11.83 24.54
CA ILE A 636 -1.88 -12.25 25.88
C ILE A 636 -1.63 -11.02 26.76
N LEU A 637 -1.00 -9.97 26.22
CA LEU A 637 -0.81 -8.70 26.92
C LEU A 637 -2.16 -8.07 27.33
N ALA A 638 -3.17 -8.14 26.48
CA ALA A 638 -4.51 -7.64 26.81
C ALA A 638 -5.17 -8.41 27.96
N MET A 639 -5.02 -9.74 27.99
CA MET A 639 -5.52 -10.55 29.10
C MET A 639 -4.78 -10.23 30.41
N ALA A 640 -3.49 -9.90 30.34
CA ALA A 640 -2.66 -9.65 31.50
C ALA A 640 -3.02 -8.39 32.27
N VAL A 641 -3.73 -7.44 31.67
CA VAL A 641 -4.15 -6.19 32.36
C VAL A 641 -5.12 -6.46 33.53
N ALA A 642 -5.98 -7.48 33.37
CA ALA A 642 -6.99 -7.86 34.37
C ALA A 642 -6.64 -9.15 35.12
N ALA A 643 -5.49 -9.77 34.83
CA ALA A 643 -5.09 -11.03 35.45
C ALA A 643 -4.49 -10.83 36.83
N GLU A 644 -4.62 -11.83 37.70
CA GLU A 644 -4.03 -11.86 39.00
C GLU A 644 -2.49 -11.93 38.93
N PRO A 645 -1.75 -11.06 39.62
CA PRO A 645 -0.29 -11.13 39.68
C PRO A 645 0.19 -12.46 40.28
N ALA A 646 1.29 -12.98 39.78
CA ALA A 646 1.98 -14.15 40.29
C ALA A 646 3.47 -13.82 40.50
N ALA A 647 4.18 -14.62 41.29
CA ALA A 647 5.61 -14.45 41.47
C ALA A 647 6.36 -14.81 40.18
N VAL A 648 7.37 -14.02 39.85
CA VAL A 648 8.25 -14.29 38.70
C VAL A 648 9.10 -15.53 38.96
N ASP A 649 9.02 -16.50 38.09
CA ASP A 649 9.84 -17.70 38.19
C ASP A 649 11.08 -17.52 37.29
N ARG A 650 12.23 -17.31 37.93
CA ARG A 650 13.48 -17.03 37.20
C ARG A 650 13.97 -18.22 36.38
N ASP A 651 13.72 -19.46 36.81
CA ASP A 651 14.11 -20.65 36.07
C ASP A 651 13.25 -20.80 34.80
N LEU A 652 11.95 -20.46 34.92
CA LEU A 652 11.05 -20.44 33.76
C LEU A 652 11.45 -19.35 32.76
N LEU A 653 11.82 -18.18 33.26
CA LEU A 653 12.29 -17.07 32.42
C LEU A 653 13.59 -17.46 31.70
N GLN A 654 14.56 -18.05 32.41
CA GLN A 654 15.82 -18.48 31.82
C GLN A 654 15.59 -19.53 30.71
N ARG A 655 14.74 -20.53 30.96
CA ARG A 655 14.36 -21.52 29.95
C ARG A 655 13.71 -20.88 28.72
N ALA A 656 12.89 -19.86 28.93
CA ALA A 656 12.28 -19.14 27.81
C ALA A 656 13.30 -18.33 27.01
N ILE A 657 14.28 -17.72 27.67
CA ILE A 657 15.41 -17.03 27.01
C ILE A 657 16.25 -18.02 26.20
N ASP A 658 16.55 -19.18 26.76
CA ASP A 658 17.31 -20.22 26.07
C ASP A 658 16.57 -20.75 24.84
N ALA A 659 15.27 -20.97 24.94
CA ALA A 659 14.43 -21.36 23.82
C ALA A 659 14.34 -20.27 22.73
N ALA A 660 14.37 -18.99 23.10
CA ALA A 660 14.36 -17.86 22.17
C ALA A 660 15.71 -17.57 21.52
N ALA A 661 16.82 -18.01 22.13
CA ALA A 661 18.18 -17.68 21.70
C ALA A 661 18.50 -18.05 20.24
N PRO A 662 18.09 -19.21 19.68
CA PRO A 662 18.30 -19.52 18.28
C PRO A 662 17.62 -18.53 17.32
N LEU A 663 16.40 -18.09 17.67
CA LEU A 663 15.66 -17.12 16.89
C LEU A 663 16.33 -15.74 16.91
N ILE A 664 16.76 -15.30 18.10
CA ILE A 664 17.46 -14.02 18.29
C ILE A 664 18.80 -14.03 17.51
N ARG A 665 19.57 -15.11 17.60
CA ARG A 665 20.82 -15.27 16.82
C ARG A 665 20.55 -15.23 15.31
N SER A 666 19.46 -15.84 14.86
CA SER A 666 19.04 -15.77 13.45
C SER A 666 18.72 -14.34 13.01
N ARG A 667 18.08 -13.54 13.88
CA ARG A 667 17.80 -12.12 13.61
C ARG A 667 19.06 -11.26 13.58
N LEU A 668 19.97 -11.50 14.53
CA LEU A 668 21.29 -10.85 14.55
C LEU A 668 22.09 -11.17 13.29
N ALA A 669 22.12 -12.44 12.90
CA ALA A 669 22.76 -12.86 11.67
C ALA A 669 22.14 -12.18 10.44
N ALA A 670 20.80 -12.04 10.41
CA ALA A 670 20.12 -11.34 9.32
C ALA A 670 20.51 -9.85 9.25
N VAL A 671 20.69 -9.18 10.38
CA VAL A 671 21.16 -7.78 10.42
C VAL A 671 22.60 -7.68 9.91
N GLN A 672 23.47 -8.54 10.39
CA GLN A 672 24.87 -8.61 9.95
C GLN A 672 24.95 -8.95 8.46
N ASP A 673 24.24 -9.98 8.02
CA ASP A 673 24.16 -10.37 6.62
C ASP A 673 23.59 -9.30 5.71
N ALA A 674 22.60 -8.54 6.16
CA ALA A 674 22.06 -7.42 5.41
C ALA A 674 23.13 -6.34 5.18
N ARG A 675 23.98 -6.08 6.18
CA ARG A 675 25.09 -5.13 6.06
C ARG A 675 26.21 -5.65 5.14
N TRP A 676 26.48 -6.96 5.14
CA TRP A 676 27.62 -7.57 4.41
C TRP A 676 27.23 -8.23 3.09
N ARG A 677 26.14 -9.00 3.05
CA ARG A 677 25.67 -9.67 1.83
C ARG A 677 24.84 -8.76 0.92
N ALA A 678 24.53 -7.55 1.36
CA ALA A 678 24.13 -6.48 0.45
C ALA A 678 25.16 -6.34 -0.67
N ASN A 679 26.43 -6.56 -0.37
CA ASN A 679 27.52 -6.61 -1.35
C ASN A 679 27.31 -7.64 -2.46
N ASP A 680 26.70 -8.79 -2.17
CA ASP A 680 26.50 -9.85 -3.16
C ASP A 680 25.25 -9.67 -4.02
N ARG A 681 24.26 -8.92 -3.55
CA ARG A 681 22.95 -8.81 -4.16
C ARG A 681 22.59 -7.41 -4.65
N ASP A 682 23.21 -6.37 -4.11
CA ASP A 682 23.06 -5.00 -4.58
C ASP A 682 24.15 -4.71 -5.63
N ARG A 683 23.70 -4.45 -6.87
CA ARG A 683 24.55 -4.13 -8.01
C ARG A 683 25.56 -2.99 -7.72
N PHE A 684 25.14 -1.99 -6.94
CA PHE A 684 25.98 -0.83 -6.66
C PHE A 684 26.93 -1.08 -5.49
N ALA A 685 26.43 -1.63 -4.38
CA ALA A 685 27.26 -1.91 -3.20
C ALA A 685 28.41 -2.84 -3.55
N ARG A 686 28.15 -3.94 -4.28
CA ARG A 686 29.16 -4.90 -4.73
C ARG A 686 30.28 -4.26 -5.54
N ARG A 687 29.94 -3.28 -6.38
CA ARG A 687 30.92 -2.61 -7.25
C ARG A 687 31.65 -1.48 -6.54
N LEU A 688 30.95 -0.70 -5.73
CA LEU A 688 31.47 0.57 -5.18
C LEU A 688 32.20 0.40 -3.86
N ILE A 689 31.72 -0.47 -2.95
CA ILE A 689 32.31 -0.62 -1.61
C ILE A 689 33.78 -1.06 -1.68
N PRO A 690 34.21 -2.07 -2.46
CA PRO A 690 35.62 -2.44 -2.54
C PRO A 690 36.49 -1.28 -3.02
N TRP A 691 35.98 -0.47 -3.94
CA TRP A 691 36.68 0.69 -4.49
C TRP A 691 36.81 1.82 -3.47
N VAL A 692 35.74 2.13 -2.74
CA VAL A 692 35.73 3.12 -1.65
C VAL A 692 36.65 2.68 -0.50
N LEU A 693 36.65 1.39 -0.14
CA LEU A 693 37.57 0.85 0.85
C LEU A 693 39.05 0.95 0.43
N SER A 694 39.33 0.81 -0.86
CA SER A 694 40.70 1.05 -1.38
C SER A 694 41.12 2.51 -1.23
N ALA A 695 40.18 3.45 -1.43
CA ALA A 695 40.42 4.87 -1.17
C ALA A 695 40.61 5.15 0.33
N ALA A 696 39.82 4.53 1.20
CA ALA A 696 39.94 4.67 2.65
C ALA A 696 41.31 4.19 3.15
N ARG A 697 41.80 3.06 2.62
CA ARG A 697 43.16 2.57 2.92
C ARG A 697 44.25 3.57 2.51
N ARG A 698 44.11 4.24 1.37
CA ARG A 698 45.05 5.29 0.92
C ARG A 698 44.95 6.54 1.83
N ALA A 699 43.75 6.97 2.22
CA ALA A 699 43.57 8.06 3.15
C ALA A 699 44.19 7.78 4.53
N ALA A 700 43.98 6.55 5.05
CA ALA A 700 44.58 6.12 6.31
C ALA A 700 46.11 6.15 6.27
N ARG A 701 46.73 5.67 5.18
CA ARG A 701 48.22 5.72 5.00
C ARG A 701 48.76 7.14 4.96
N ARG A 702 47.97 8.12 4.52
CA ARG A 702 48.35 9.52 4.45
C ARG A 702 48.04 10.28 5.75
N GLY A 703 47.35 9.67 6.70
CA GLY A 703 46.90 10.30 7.92
C GLY A 703 45.75 11.29 7.73
N ASP A 704 45.03 11.21 6.61
CA ASP A 704 43.92 12.11 6.28
C ASP A 704 42.64 11.65 7.01
N GLY A 705 42.47 12.12 8.24
CA GLY A 705 41.36 11.72 9.12
C GLY A 705 39.99 12.26 8.66
N GLU A 706 39.95 13.42 8.00
CA GLU A 706 38.74 14.02 7.49
C GLU A 706 38.17 13.21 6.32
N GLN A 707 39.02 12.93 5.33
CA GLN A 707 38.66 12.09 4.19
C GLN A 707 38.27 10.67 4.65
N LEU A 708 38.94 10.13 5.67
CA LEU A 708 38.60 8.81 6.20
C LEU A 708 37.21 8.77 6.84
N THR A 709 36.84 9.82 7.58
CA THR A 709 35.49 9.95 8.17
C THR A 709 34.41 10.07 7.11
N ALA A 710 34.65 10.86 6.06
CA ALA A 710 33.72 11.00 4.95
C ALA A 710 33.51 9.68 4.18
N LEU A 711 34.60 8.93 3.96
CA LEU A 711 34.55 7.62 3.30
C LEU A 711 33.86 6.55 4.16
N ASP A 712 34.02 6.61 5.49
CA ASP A 712 33.29 5.73 6.42
C ASP A 712 31.79 5.99 6.36
N GLY A 713 31.37 7.27 6.35
CA GLY A 713 29.98 7.64 6.16
C GLY A 713 29.37 7.14 4.83
N LEU A 714 30.17 7.23 3.75
CA LEU A 714 29.76 6.73 2.43
C LEU A 714 29.60 5.20 2.42
N VAL A 715 30.58 4.47 2.99
CA VAL A 715 30.48 3.01 3.11
C VAL A 715 29.27 2.61 3.94
N SER A 716 29.05 3.29 5.08
CA SER A 716 27.87 3.06 5.93
C SER A 716 26.56 3.24 5.19
N ARG A 717 26.46 4.29 4.36
CA ARG A 717 25.26 4.51 3.52
C ARG A 717 25.05 3.39 2.51
N LEU A 718 26.10 3.02 1.79
CA LEU A 718 26.03 1.96 0.78
C LEU A 718 25.69 0.60 1.41
N ALA A 719 26.22 0.30 2.59
CA ALA A 719 26.00 -0.96 3.29
C ALA A 719 24.65 -1.05 4.01
N SER A 720 24.12 0.05 4.55
CA SER A 720 22.80 0.06 5.21
C SER A 720 21.63 -0.02 4.23
N GLY A 721 21.93 -0.05 2.93
CA GLY A 721 20.92 0.02 1.86
C GLY A 721 20.46 1.46 1.60
N MET A 722 19.81 1.66 0.49
CA MET A 722 19.34 2.97 0.02
C MET A 722 17.83 2.98 -0.15
N THR A 723 17.22 4.15 -0.07
CA THR A 723 15.84 4.36 -0.54
C THR A 723 15.82 4.27 -2.08
N ALA A 724 14.63 4.14 -2.66
CA ALA A 724 14.51 4.12 -4.12
C ALA A 724 15.01 5.40 -4.78
N GLY A 725 14.85 6.55 -4.10
CA GLY A 725 15.34 7.84 -4.61
C GLY A 725 16.85 7.95 -4.58
N GLU A 726 17.49 7.57 -3.47
CA GLU A 726 18.96 7.56 -3.34
C GLU A 726 19.61 6.68 -4.41
N GLU A 727 19.02 5.50 -4.70
CA GLU A 727 19.47 4.61 -5.77
C GLU A 727 19.39 5.26 -7.15
N LEU A 728 18.27 5.91 -7.46
CA LEU A 728 18.09 6.58 -8.74
C LEU A 728 19.06 7.76 -8.93
N LEU A 729 19.35 8.51 -7.85
CA LEU A 729 20.35 9.58 -7.91
C LEU A 729 21.76 9.03 -8.14
N LEU A 730 22.08 7.90 -7.50
CA LEU A 730 23.36 7.20 -7.73
C LEU A 730 23.45 6.65 -9.17
N GLU A 731 22.37 6.08 -9.69
CA GLU A 731 22.29 5.66 -11.11
C GLU A 731 22.55 6.82 -12.07
N ASP A 732 21.93 7.96 -11.81
CA ASP A 732 22.09 9.17 -12.61
C ASP A 732 23.55 9.66 -12.57
N LEU A 733 24.21 9.62 -11.40
CA LEU A 733 25.64 9.95 -11.25
C LEU A 733 26.50 9.02 -12.08
N LEU A 734 26.31 7.69 -11.90
CA LEU A 734 27.08 6.65 -12.59
C LEU A 734 26.91 6.67 -14.12
N SER A 735 25.79 7.19 -14.61
CA SER A 735 25.51 7.28 -16.05
C SER A 735 26.11 8.53 -16.69
N ARG A 736 26.33 9.59 -15.92
CA ARG A 736 26.80 10.91 -16.43
C ARG A 736 28.29 11.10 -16.41
N GLN A 737 28.98 10.54 -15.42
CA GLN A 737 30.41 10.78 -15.20
C GLN A 737 31.26 9.56 -15.55
N GLN A 738 32.11 9.73 -16.54
CA GLN A 738 33.18 8.77 -16.90
C GLN A 738 34.47 9.54 -17.20
N PRO A 739 35.59 9.27 -16.51
CA PRO A 739 35.71 8.32 -15.39
C PRO A 739 35.12 8.82 -14.08
N LEU A 740 34.45 7.95 -13.34
CA LEU A 740 33.92 8.26 -12.00
C LEU A 740 35.07 8.40 -11.00
N LEU A 741 35.10 9.48 -10.24
CA LEU A 741 36.06 9.71 -9.16
C LEU A 741 35.43 9.43 -7.79
N VAL A 742 36.27 9.10 -6.80
CA VAL A 742 35.81 8.94 -5.41
C VAL A 742 35.21 10.22 -4.86
N GLN A 743 35.74 11.37 -5.30
CA GLN A 743 35.21 12.69 -4.94
C GLN A 743 33.79 12.91 -5.41
N ASP A 744 33.39 12.36 -6.55
CA ASP A 744 32.02 12.48 -7.07
C ASP A 744 31.02 11.72 -6.18
N LEU A 745 31.44 10.55 -5.67
CA LEU A 745 30.65 9.79 -4.71
C LEU A 745 30.58 10.47 -3.34
N LEU A 746 31.65 11.10 -2.90
CA LEU A 746 31.68 11.88 -1.67
C LEU A 746 30.78 13.12 -1.79
N ALA A 747 30.80 13.81 -2.91
CA ALA A 747 29.91 14.92 -3.19
C ALA A 747 28.44 14.47 -3.18
N TRP A 748 28.14 13.40 -3.90
CA TRP A 748 26.80 12.79 -3.86
C TRP A 748 26.36 12.40 -2.44
N HIS A 749 27.27 11.84 -1.63
CA HIS A 749 26.99 11.49 -0.25
C HIS A 749 26.74 12.72 0.63
N HIS A 750 27.50 13.79 0.42
CA HIS A 750 27.38 15.04 1.16
C HIS A 750 26.08 15.79 0.84
N ASP A 751 25.63 15.75 -0.40
CA ASP A 751 24.37 16.36 -0.84
C ASP A 751 23.13 15.64 -0.30
N LEU A 752 23.31 14.43 0.21
CA LEU A 752 22.22 13.66 0.84
C LEU A 752 22.17 13.93 2.34
N PRO A 753 20.96 13.89 2.94
CA PRO A 753 20.86 13.99 4.39
C PRO A 753 21.69 12.90 5.06
N PRO A 754 22.22 13.17 6.26
CA PRO A 754 23.03 12.17 6.96
C PRO A 754 22.28 10.84 7.00
N ALA A 755 22.93 9.79 6.54
CA ALA A 755 22.46 8.45 6.83
C ALA A 755 22.35 8.40 8.35
N ASP A 756 21.18 8.03 8.88
CA ASP A 756 21.15 7.69 10.30
C ASP A 756 22.39 6.85 10.54
N ALA A 757 23.35 7.39 11.27
CA ALA A 757 24.51 6.64 11.69
C ALA A 757 23.90 5.49 12.48
N GLY A 758 23.74 4.35 11.83
CA GLY A 758 23.25 3.16 12.51
C GLY A 758 24.15 2.99 13.69
N ASP A 759 23.59 2.89 14.89
CA ASP A 759 24.39 2.65 16.08
C ASP A 759 25.41 1.59 15.71
N SER A 760 26.65 1.90 16.00
CA SER A 760 27.81 1.07 15.65
C SER A 760 27.72 -0.31 16.29
N GLN A 761 26.89 -0.47 17.31
CA GLN A 761 26.65 -1.68 18.06
C GLN A 761 25.26 -2.25 17.72
N VAL A 762 25.24 -3.51 17.34
CA VAL A 762 23.99 -4.26 17.23
C VAL A 762 23.71 -4.83 18.61
N ASP A 763 23.09 -4.01 19.46
CA ASP A 763 22.74 -4.40 20.80
C ASP A 763 21.47 -5.25 20.80
N VAL A 764 21.47 -6.24 21.69
CA VAL A 764 20.28 -7.01 22.07
C VAL A 764 19.93 -6.67 23.48
N GLU A 765 18.71 -6.27 23.74
CA GLU A 765 18.24 -5.84 25.05
C GLU A 765 16.84 -6.41 25.31
N LEU A 766 16.62 -6.94 26.51
CA LEU A 766 15.29 -7.26 26.98
C LEU A 766 14.58 -5.96 27.36
N VAL A 767 13.42 -5.69 26.78
CA VAL A 767 12.58 -4.53 27.14
C VAL A 767 11.58 -4.92 28.21
N ALA A 768 10.93 -6.07 28.04
CA ALA A 768 9.93 -6.56 28.98
C ALA A 768 9.79 -8.09 28.84
N ALA A 769 9.45 -8.75 29.96
CA ALA A 769 9.07 -10.16 29.97
C ALA A 769 7.75 -10.35 30.73
N LEU A 770 6.83 -11.13 30.17
CA LEU A 770 5.59 -11.51 30.82
C LEU A 770 5.48 -13.02 30.84
N LEU A 771 5.43 -13.59 32.05
CA LEU A 771 5.27 -15.01 32.27
C LEU A 771 3.80 -15.32 32.55
N VAL A 772 3.21 -16.28 31.87
CA VAL A 772 1.87 -16.81 32.15
C VAL A 772 2.03 -18.18 32.78
N ARG A 773 1.64 -18.30 34.06
CA ARG A 773 1.71 -19.55 34.81
C ARG A 773 0.34 -20.24 34.79
N CYS A 774 0.32 -21.54 34.53
CA CYS A 774 -0.92 -22.32 34.53
C CYS A 774 -1.53 -22.35 35.94
N ARG A 775 -2.82 -22.06 36.03
CA ARG A 775 -3.59 -22.11 37.32
C ARG A 775 -3.70 -23.53 37.88
N PHE A 776 -3.60 -24.54 37.04
CA PHE A 776 -3.72 -25.93 37.47
C PHE A 776 -2.33 -26.56 37.59
N ARG A 777 -1.91 -26.83 38.83
CA ARG A 777 -0.79 -27.70 39.09
C ARG A 777 -1.22 -29.15 38.77
N SER A 778 -0.40 -29.81 37.95
CA SER A 778 -0.35 -31.25 37.69
C SER A 778 -1.44 -31.88 36.83
N CYS A 779 -1.14 -32.01 35.52
CA CYS A 779 -1.36 -33.32 34.92
C CYS A 779 0.02 -34.04 34.92
N PRO A 780 0.20 -35.19 35.59
CA PRO A 780 1.44 -35.95 35.48
C PRO A 780 1.54 -36.50 34.05
N SER A 781 2.71 -36.29 33.46
CA SER A 781 3.10 -36.95 32.21
C SER A 781 2.92 -38.45 32.33
N GLN A 782 1.93 -39.03 31.68
CA GLN A 782 1.87 -40.48 31.51
C GLN A 782 3.04 -40.90 30.59
N PRO A 783 3.83 -41.91 31.04
CA PRO A 783 4.79 -42.53 30.15
C PRO A 783 4.09 -43.32 29.07
N SER A 784 4.36 -43.05 27.83
CA SER A 784 3.96 -43.83 26.69
C SER A 784 4.73 -45.17 26.70
N SER A 785 4.05 -46.22 27.19
CA SER A 785 4.45 -47.59 26.93
C SER A 785 3.19 -48.45 26.73
N SER A 786 2.84 -48.63 25.50
CA SER A 786 2.10 -49.84 25.11
C SER A 786 2.42 -50.23 23.67
N THR A 787 3.39 -51.08 23.52
CA THR A 787 3.52 -52.04 22.44
C THR A 787 2.21 -52.72 22.19
N LEU A 788 1.54 -52.45 21.07
CA LEU A 788 0.46 -53.25 20.54
C LEU A 788 0.95 -54.04 19.33
N THR A 789 1.17 -55.33 19.60
CA THR A 789 1.38 -56.38 18.62
C THR A 789 0.20 -56.45 17.64
N ALA A 790 0.51 -56.35 16.37
CA ALA A 790 -0.38 -56.63 15.27
C ALA A 790 -0.81 -58.11 15.27
N ARG A 791 -2.10 -58.41 15.35
CA ARG A 791 -2.69 -59.65 14.88
C ARG A 791 -3.48 -59.38 13.61
N SER A 792 -2.98 -59.99 12.55
CA SER A 792 -3.66 -60.20 11.29
C SER A 792 -4.96 -61.00 11.45
N SER A 793 -6.07 -60.54 10.92
CA SER A 793 -7.22 -61.37 10.55
C SER A 793 -7.87 -60.79 9.31
N THR A 794 -7.77 -61.53 8.24
CA THR A 794 -8.51 -61.43 6.99
C THR A 794 -9.99 -61.72 7.23
N PRO A 795 -10.93 -61.07 6.55
CA PRO A 795 -12.24 -61.64 6.28
C PRO A 795 -12.39 -62.00 4.81
N SER A 796 -12.72 -63.25 4.59
CA SER A 796 -13.39 -63.75 3.40
C SER A 796 -14.88 -63.40 3.45
N SER A 797 -15.38 -62.98 2.36
CA SER A 797 -16.61 -63.02 1.59
C SER A 797 -17.19 -61.68 1.21
#